data_1a47df4f28968085a0eaa10f3f7f8e59
#
_entry.id   1a47df4f28968085a0eaa10f3f7f8e59
#
_cell.length_a   1.000
_cell.length_b   1.000
_cell.length_c   1.000
_cell.angle_alpha   90.00
_cell.angle_beta   90.00
_cell.angle_gamma   90.00
#
_symmetry.space_group_name_H-M   'P 1'
#
loop_
_entity.id
_entity.type
_entity.pdbx_description
1 polymer ?
#
loop_
_entity_poly.entity_id
_entity_poly.type
_entity_poly.pdbx_seq_one_letter_code
_entity_poly.pdbx_strand_id
1 'polypeptide(L)'
;MKKTALAAVFVSIVFINFTASLFAEDKALAAANRKTAVRFLKLAEDCFADSAWDTALAQAKMGLAYDDSVADLYYIEAAVLAKLGHPRAEILPLAERALSEGVWTGYNRDGARLLYADLLCDTGSYEKAVSVLDEPSFIYSADAEYVRLKAYYRMRSADTIDKARSIVNGARKIYPNDTRFPLLFFRCEYAMKGDDVPLIVQSIADSLIARMGRRNRTDAELEIYACLFASGDAQKRMLQAFAAAGMRHPLYARAALSAGLISQEEAVSYFFNFADKTISLRVLSDFASALTEENAKRIFVEHIASYGGVLTVDTDGDLEANLTVRYERGRPASISYDKNTDGVDEWSALCDFGAPVSLSMRNCKIEYGNYPSVLKAEFTEQDSQNHISSFDFADGALLWSPFSMDVLREFKDDFGLDFFVPVVKNDVPLSDSSSLLLAASKYEVPSTEREGATISFSVLDGKMQTADYYAGGKAYARAVFENGFPKTRSVDNDGDGIFETVEVFGRDTENAMHLSSEERLRVSKNILGSPKDEGVYIKAIRIDRDGDASADFIEEYAADGAKTVSWDTDGDGLWDVRYERMAQKAGKATVETASFYLFPERRLVVVGSENGVPVKVVSGGIDYNVRKGKRASLYWIGEAGTAEDEARAVSALASVSEEGKVTPVQGASRLMLAVRIGGVTYAAIVPDVPKETSSETTGDLPKAAQTSQTAAETGNAGAVSEVQNGVRSN
;
A
#
# COMPACT_ATOMS: atom_id res chain seq x y z
N MET A 1 29.88 35.46 -47.69
CA MET A 1 30.48 34.68 -46.56
C MET A 1 30.83 35.52 -45.31
N LYS A 2 31.16 36.82 -45.35
CA LYS A 2 31.49 37.60 -44.14
C LYS A 2 30.27 38.08 -43.33
N LYS A 3 29.08 38.23 -43.93
CA LYS A 3 27.86 38.65 -43.21
C LYS A 3 27.13 37.51 -42.45
N THR A 4 27.26 36.26 -42.92
CA THR A 4 26.69 35.09 -42.27
C THR A 4 27.51 34.63 -41.05
N ALA A 5 28.81 34.84 -41.07
CA ALA A 5 29.68 34.54 -39.92
C ALA A 5 29.45 35.52 -38.76
N LEU A 6 29.17 36.79 -39.03
CA LEU A 6 28.90 37.80 -37.99
C LEU A 6 27.55 37.57 -37.30
N ALA A 7 26.54 37.12 -38.05
CA ALA A 7 25.21 36.78 -37.47
C ALA A 7 25.28 35.53 -36.58
N ALA A 8 26.05 34.51 -36.95
CA ALA A 8 26.25 33.31 -36.15
C ALA A 8 26.99 33.60 -34.83
N VAL A 9 27.99 34.49 -34.85
CA VAL A 9 28.69 34.92 -33.63
C VAL A 9 27.78 35.73 -32.71
N PHE A 10 26.94 36.64 -33.29
CA PHE A 10 25.99 37.40 -32.47
C PHE A 10 24.91 36.55 -31.84
N VAL A 11 24.35 35.55 -32.52
CA VAL A 11 23.39 34.58 -31.99
C VAL A 11 24.04 33.73 -30.91
N SER A 12 25.29 33.28 -31.09
CA SER A 12 26.03 32.53 -30.07
C SER A 12 26.31 33.35 -28.81
N ILE A 13 26.68 34.65 -28.94
CA ILE A 13 26.91 35.54 -27.80
C ILE A 13 25.61 35.86 -27.08
N VAL A 14 24.48 36.02 -27.77
CA VAL A 14 23.16 36.23 -27.16
C VAL A 14 22.69 34.96 -26.43
N PHE A 15 22.92 33.77 -27.01
CA PHE A 15 22.59 32.49 -26.37
C PHE A 15 23.45 32.24 -25.14
N ILE A 16 24.75 32.55 -25.18
CA ILE A 16 25.65 32.41 -24.02
C ILE A 16 25.29 33.40 -22.91
N ASN A 17 24.89 34.63 -23.24
CA ASN A 17 24.45 35.60 -22.24
C ASN A 17 23.07 35.26 -21.68
N PHE A 18 22.17 34.65 -22.46
CA PHE A 18 20.85 34.23 -21.98
C PHE A 18 20.95 33.01 -21.06
N THR A 19 21.80 32.04 -21.42
CA THR A 19 22.10 30.88 -20.53
C THR A 19 22.84 31.31 -19.28
N ALA A 20 23.81 32.21 -19.37
CA ALA A 20 24.53 32.76 -18.21
C ALA A 20 23.62 33.58 -17.28
N SER A 21 22.62 34.28 -17.81
CA SER A 21 21.60 35.00 -17.04
C SER A 21 20.66 34.03 -16.31
N LEU A 22 20.18 32.98 -16.97
CA LEU A 22 19.35 31.94 -16.35
C LEU A 22 20.10 31.21 -15.23
N PHE A 23 21.38 30.83 -15.45
CA PHE A 23 22.22 30.20 -14.41
C PHE A 23 22.55 31.17 -13.26
N ALA A 24 22.62 32.48 -13.51
CA ALA A 24 22.85 33.47 -12.46
C ALA A 24 21.59 33.71 -11.61
N GLU A 25 20.41 33.66 -12.24
CA GLU A 25 19.11 33.79 -11.61
C GLU A 25 18.80 32.56 -10.73
N ASP A 26 19.06 31.34 -11.23
CA ASP A 26 18.95 30.11 -10.46
C ASP A 26 19.88 30.10 -9.25
N LYS A 27 21.13 30.56 -9.40
CA LYS A 27 22.07 30.67 -8.28
C LYS A 27 21.65 31.71 -7.25
N ALA A 28 21.07 32.83 -7.68
CA ALA A 28 20.58 33.87 -6.79
C ALA A 28 19.36 33.36 -6.00
N LEU A 29 18.45 32.64 -6.67
CA LEU A 29 17.29 32.01 -6.05
C LEU A 29 17.71 30.93 -5.03
N ALA A 30 18.63 30.04 -5.40
CA ALA A 30 19.18 29.03 -4.49
C ALA A 30 19.84 29.67 -3.26
N ALA A 31 20.61 30.76 -3.44
CA ALA A 31 21.22 31.47 -2.32
C ALA A 31 20.17 32.15 -1.42
N ALA A 32 19.07 32.67 -1.98
CA ALA A 32 17.97 33.24 -1.22
C ALA A 32 17.21 32.16 -0.44
N ASN A 33 16.92 31.04 -1.07
CA ASN A 33 16.29 29.88 -0.44
C ASN A 33 17.14 29.37 0.72
N ARG A 34 18.45 29.18 0.49
CA ARG A 34 19.37 28.77 1.55
C ARG A 34 19.37 29.75 2.75
N LYS A 35 19.40 31.06 2.48
CA LYS A 35 19.32 32.07 3.55
C LYS A 35 18.01 31.95 4.34
N THR A 36 16.93 31.62 3.66
CA THR A 36 15.61 31.41 4.30
C THR A 36 15.63 30.12 5.13
N ALA A 37 16.16 29.01 4.59
CA ALA A 37 16.29 27.75 5.30
C ALA A 37 17.15 27.91 6.58
N VAL A 38 18.26 28.65 6.51
CA VAL A 38 19.09 28.94 7.70
C VAL A 38 18.36 29.79 8.75
N ARG A 39 17.41 30.64 8.35
CA ARG A 39 16.56 31.37 9.33
C ARG A 39 15.60 30.40 10.02
N PHE A 40 14.98 29.49 9.28
CA PHE A 40 14.15 28.44 9.86
C PHE A 40 14.96 27.49 10.76
N LEU A 41 16.19 27.17 10.37
CA LEU A 41 17.11 26.42 11.23
C LEU A 41 17.24 27.10 12.59
N LYS A 42 17.53 28.41 12.61
CA LYS A 42 17.69 29.14 13.87
C LYS A 42 16.42 29.14 14.72
N LEU A 43 15.26 29.29 14.10
CA LEU A 43 13.96 29.20 14.78
C LEU A 43 13.72 27.79 15.34
N ALA A 44 14.08 26.74 14.57
CA ALA A 44 13.96 25.37 15.00
C ALA A 44 14.92 25.07 16.19
N GLU A 45 16.13 25.61 16.16
CA GLU A 45 17.11 25.52 17.26
C GLU A 45 16.57 26.14 18.56
N ASP A 46 16.04 27.37 18.48
CA ASP A 46 15.46 28.07 19.62
C ASP A 46 14.29 27.27 20.22
N CYS A 47 13.36 26.78 19.35
CA CYS A 47 12.25 25.95 19.77
C CYS A 47 12.71 24.60 20.38
N PHE A 48 13.76 24.00 19.82
CA PHE A 48 14.33 22.75 20.33
C PHE A 48 14.94 22.95 21.72
N ALA A 49 15.65 24.05 21.92
CA ALA A 49 16.22 24.41 23.24
C ALA A 49 15.13 24.64 24.30
N ASP A 50 14.00 25.24 23.89
CA ASP A 50 12.84 25.50 24.74
C ASP A 50 11.95 24.27 24.94
N SER A 51 12.30 23.10 24.37
CA SER A 51 11.51 21.87 24.38
C SER A 51 10.13 22.01 23.72
N ALA A 52 9.95 22.97 22.80
CA ALA A 52 8.76 23.19 22.00
C ALA A 52 8.79 22.29 20.73
N TRP A 53 8.69 20.96 20.95
CA TRP A 53 9.00 19.94 19.97
C TRP A 53 8.19 20.06 18.67
N ASP A 54 6.87 20.22 18.75
CA ASP A 54 5.99 20.33 17.56
C ASP A 54 6.34 21.57 16.72
N THR A 55 6.64 22.67 17.39
CA THR A 55 7.04 23.90 16.71
C THR A 55 8.42 23.75 16.08
N ALA A 56 9.39 23.14 16.78
CA ALA A 56 10.71 22.85 16.23
C ALA A 56 10.62 21.99 14.97
N LEU A 57 9.78 20.93 14.99
CA LEU A 57 9.52 20.06 13.85
C LEU A 57 8.95 20.85 12.67
N ALA A 58 7.93 21.69 12.91
CA ALA A 58 7.32 22.50 11.87
C ALA A 58 8.35 23.46 11.23
N GLN A 59 9.19 24.13 12.04
CA GLN A 59 10.21 25.04 11.53
C GLN A 59 11.30 24.27 10.72
N ALA A 60 11.72 23.09 11.18
CA ALA A 60 12.68 22.26 10.46
C ALA A 60 12.13 21.84 9.08
N LYS A 61 10.90 21.35 9.02
CA LYS A 61 10.22 20.98 7.74
C LYS A 61 10.06 22.18 6.81
N MET A 62 9.70 23.34 7.33
CA MET A 62 9.63 24.56 6.53
C MET A 62 10.99 24.94 5.97
N GLY A 63 12.06 24.83 6.76
CA GLY A 63 13.42 25.08 6.29
C GLY A 63 13.82 24.14 5.15
N LEU A 64 13.56 22.84 5.30
CA LEU A 64 13.82 21.83 4.27
C LEU A 64 13.03 22.04 2.97
N ALA A 65 11.82 22.60 3.05
CA ALA A 65 11.03 22.95 1.88
C ALA A 65 11.66 24.10 1.05
N TYR A 66 12.50 24.95 1.67
CA TYR A 66 13.26 25.98 0.95
C TYR A 66 14.59 25.48 0.43
N ASP A 67 15.34 24.73 1.24
CA ASP A 67 16.65 24.19 0.87
C ASP A 67 16.90 22.87 1.62
N ASP A 68 16.77 21.77 0.91
CA ASP A 68 16.96 20.42 1.44
C ASP A 68 18.43 20.00 1.56
N SER A 69 19.37 20.88 1.16
CA SER A 69 20.81 20.65 1.34
C SER A 69 21.33 21.01 2.73
N VAL A 70 20.49 21.57 3.63
CA VAL A 70 20.91 21.96 5.00
C VAL A 70 20.82 20.76 5.94
N ALA A 71 21.95 20.13 6.19
CA ALA A 71 22.07 18.92 7.00
C ALA A 71 21.54 19.07 8.43
N ASP A 72 21.77 20.24 9.05
CA ASP A 72 21.32 20.55 10.40
C ASP A 72 19.81 20.42 10.58
N LEU A 73 19.01 20.74 9.55
CA LEU A 73 17.56 20.64 9.60
C LEU A 73 17.08 19.20 9.68
N TYR A 74 17.70 18.28 8.92
CA TYR A 74 17.42 16.84 9.03
C TYR A 74 17.79 16.31 10.41
N TYR A 75 18.93 16.77 10.96
CA TYR A 75 19.33 16.39 12.31
C TYR A 75 18.32 16.85 13.37
N ILE A 76 17.86 18.11 13.30
CA ILE A 76 16.85 18.62 14.24
C ILE A 76 15.55 17.84 14.07
N GLU A 77 15.08 17.61 12.83
CA GLU A 77 13.89 16.84 12.57
C GLU A 77 13.99 15.43 13.19
N ALA A 78 15.08 14.72 12.94
CA ALA A 78 15.35 13.40 13.52
C ALA A 78 15.38 13.44 15.06
N ALA A 79 16.09 14.42 15.64
CA ALA A 79 16.21 14.56 17.09
C ALA A 79 14.87 14.90 17.76
N VAL A 80 14.05 15.74 17.13
CA VAL A 80 12.70 16.08 17.63
C VAL A 80 11.78 14.86 17.56
N LEU A 81 11.74 14.15 16.45
CA LEU A 81 10.93 12.94 16.31
C LEU A 81 11.30 11.88 17.34
N ALA A 82 12.61 11.74 17.64
CA ALA A 82 13.08 10.88 18.73
C ALA A 82 12.55 11.33 20.11
N LYS A 83 12.48 12.65 20.37
CA LYS A 83 11.91 13.20 21.62
C LYS A 83 10.41 13.03 21.72
N LEU A 84 9.71 13.07 20.59
CA LEU A 84 8.27 12.85 20.50
C LEU A 84 7.88 11.34 20.56
N GLY A 85 8.87 10.43 20.50
CA GLY A 85 8.65 9.00 20.56
C GLY A 85 8.13 8.39 19.26
N HIS A 86 8.44 9.01 18.12
CA HIS A 86 8.12 8.42 16.82
C HIS A 86 8.90 7.12 16.58
N PRO A 87 8.37 6.21 15.71
CA PRO A 87 9.08 4.99 15.34
C PRO A 87 10.49 5.27 14.79
N ARG A 88 11.44 4.43 15.15
CA ARG A 88 12.84 4.55 14.67
C ARG A 88 12.94 4.41 13.16
N ALA A 89 12.02 3.63 12.55
CA ALA A 89 11.87 3.52 11.11
C ALA A 89 11.68 4.86 10.39
N GLU A 90 11.00 5.83 11.02
CA GLU A 90 10.80 7.18 10.48
C GLU A 90 12.03 8.08 10.70
N ILE A 91 12.75 7.87 11.81
CA ILE A 91 13.84 8.73 12.25
C ILE A 91 15.15 8.37 11.54
N LEU A 92 15.41 7.07 11.37
CA LEU A 92 16.68 6.56 10.84
C LEU A 92 17.04 7.12 9.45
N PRO A 93 16.13 7.19 8.46
CA PRO A 93 16.41 7.79 7.16
C PRO A 93 16.79 9.28 7.23
N LEU A 94 16.19 10.03 8.15
CA LEU A 94 16.49 11.45 8.36
C LEU A 94 17.90 11.64 8.95
N ALA A 95 18.27 10.83 9.95
CA ALA A 95 19.61 10.84 10.54
C ALA A 95 20.68 10.42 9.52
N GLU A 96 20.39 9.43 8.66
CA GLU A 96 21.28 9.01 7.57
C GLU A 96 21.45 10.13 6.54
N ARG A 97 20.35 10.78 6.14
CA ARG A 97 20.35 11.88 5.17
C ARG A 97 21.14 13.09 5.68
N ALA A 98 21.02 13.41 6.97
CA ALA A 98 21.84 14.46 7.61
C ALA A 98 23.34 14.19 7.50
N LEU A 99 23.77 12.93 7.48
CA LEU A 99 25.18 12.55 7.41
C LEU A 99 25.72 12.37 5.99
N SER A 100 24.89 11.87 5.06
CA SER A 100 25.27 11.53 3.69
C SER A 100 25.27 12.74 2.77
N GLU A 101 24.36 13.68 2.98
CA GLU A 101 24.13 14.82 2.09
C GLU A 101 24.14 16.12 2.88
N GLY A 102 24.44 17.22 2.19
CA GLY A 102 24.24 18.56 2.69
C GLY A 102 25.45 19.21 3.34
N VAL A 103 25.20 20.45 3.72
CA VAL A 103 26.20 21.33 4.32
C VAL A 103 25.77 21.68 5.73
N TRP A 104 26.65 21.43 6.70
CA TRP A 104 26.46 21.78 8.09
C TRP A 104 26.71 23.28 8.31
N THR A 105 25.83 23.96 9.06
CA THR A 105 25.91 25.40 9.31
C THR A 105 25.93 25.77 10.77
N GLY A 106 25.20 25.10 11.62
CA GLY A 106 25.06 25.44 13.05
C GLY A 106 25.52 24.33 13.97
N TYR A 107 25.18 23.08 13.70
CA TYR A 107 25.52 21.96 14.57
C TYR A 107 26.82 21.27 14.23
N ASN A 108 27.35 20.57 15.20
CA ASN A 108 28.45 19.65 15.01
C ASN A 108 27.90 18.33 14.47
N ARG A 109 28.50 17.83 13.38
CA ARG A 109 28.20 16.55 12.76
C ARG A 109 28.23 15.35 13.72
N ASP A 110 29.01 15.47 14.82
CA ASP A 110 29.15 14.39 15.80
C ASP A 110 27.85 14.09 16.56
N GLY A 111 26.99 15.09 16.81
CA GLY A 111 25.69 14.89 17.41
C GLY A 111 24.77 14.03 16.52
N ALA A 112 24.80 14.27 15.21
CA ALA A 112 24.05 13.47 14.23
C ALA A 112 24.63 12.05 14.09
N ARG A 113 25.96 11.90 14.14
CA ARG A 113 26.62 10.58 14.14
C ARG A 113 26.21 9.75 15.35
N LEU A 114 26.18 10.39 16.53
CA LEU A 114 25.76 9.73 17.76
C LEU A 114 24.30 9.27 17.68
N LEU A 115 23.40 10.15 17.25
CA LEU A 115 21.98 9.81 17.06
C LEU A 115 21.83 8.67 16.04
N TYR A 116 22.52 8.76 14.90
CA TYR A 116 22.46 7.73 13.86
C TYR A 116 23.01 6.39 14.35
N ALA A 117 24.14 6.40 15.09
CA ALA A 117 24.70 5.18 15.65
C ALA A 117 23.79 4.54 16.72
N ASP A 118 23.12 5.36 17.55
CA ASP A 118 22.17 4.87 18.55
C ASP A 118 20.94 4.23 17.87
N LEU A 119 20.39 4.88 16.84
CA LEU A 119 19.31 4.34 16.04
C LEU A 119 19.68 3.04 15.31
N LEU A 120 20.88 2.98 14.72
CA LEU A 120 21.39 1.76 14.09
C LEU A 120 21.55 0.62 15.11
N CYS A 121 22.01 0.95 16.32
CA CYS A 121 22.12 -0.02 17.40
C CYS A 121 20.73 -0.51 17.83
N ASP A 122 19.75 0.38 17.90
CA ASP A 122 18.38 0.02 18.28
C ASP A 122 17.57 -0.69 17.17
N THR A 123 18.07 -0.68 15.93
CA THR A 123 17.46 -1.37 14.78
C THR A 123 18.29 -2.56 14.27
N GLY A 124 19.13 -3.15 15.13
CA GLY A 124 19.85 -4.38 14.82
C GLY A 124 21.09 -4.23 13.94
N SER A 125 21.47 -3.00 13.54
CA SER A 125 22.64 -2.74 12.67
C SER A 125 23.91 -2.44 13.47
N TYR A 126 24.32 -3.36 14.35
CA TYR A 126 25.33 -3.16 15.37
C TYR A 126 26.72 -2.84 14.82
N GLU A 127 27.18 -3.57 13.80
CA GLU A 127 28.50 -3.32 13.18
C GLU A 127 28.56 -1.94 12.53
N LYS A 128 27.48 -1.54 11.85
CA LYS A 128 27.38 -0.20 11.23
C LYS A 128 27.39 0.89 12.31
N ALA A 129 26.70 0.68 13.42
CA ALA A 129 26.68 1.61 14.56
C ALA A 129 28.10 1.85 15.11
N VAL A 130 28.86 0.78 15.36
CA VAL A 130 30.25 0.87 15.82
C VAL A 130 31.13 1.57 14.78
N SER A 131 30.99 1.22 13.50
CA SER A 131 31.76 1.83 12.40
C SER A 131 31.57 3.35 12.31
N VAL A 132 30.33 3.83 12.48
CA VAL A 132 30.03 5.28 12.50
C VAL A 132 30.72 5.98 13.67
N LEU A 133 30.81 5.34 14.84
CA LEU A 133 31.46 5.90 16.02
C LEU A 133 33.01 5.80 15.99
N ASP A 134 33.57 4.91 15.18
CA ASP A 134 35.00 4.69 15.04
C ASP A 134 35.67 5.59 13.99
N GLU A 135 34.91 6.48 13.33
CA GLU A 135 35.49 7.46 12.42
C GLU A 135 36.50 8.37 13.15
N PRO A 136 37.71 8.58 12.58
CA PRO A 136 38.81 9.26 13.29
C PRO A 136 38.50 10.69 13.74
N SER A 137 37.53 11.35 13.14
CA SER A 137 37.12 12.71 13.47
C SER A 137 36.06 12.79 14.58
N PHE A 138 35.60 11.65 15.10
CA PHE A 138 34.54 11.62 16.10
C PHE A 138 35.05 11.97 17.49
N ILE A 139 34.32 12.85 18.22
CA ILE A 139 34.65 13.23 19.58
C ILE A 139 34.24 12.15 20.57
N TYR A 140 35.16 11.68 21.36
CA TYR A 140 34.91 10.67 22.37
C TYR A 140 34.05 11.21 23.52
N SER A 141 32.91 10.53 23.80
CA SER A 141 31.98 10.95 24.86
C SER A 141 31.42 9.73 25.61
N ALA A 142 30.83 9.98 26.79
CA ALA A 142 30.13 8.92 27.54
C ALA A 142 29.00 8.29 26.73
N ASP A 143 28.27 9.10 25.96
CA ASP A 143 27.16 8.63 25.14
C ASP A 143 27.64 7.71 24.01
N ALA A 144 28.74 8.07 23.33
CA ALA A 144 29.33 7.22 22.29
C ALA A 144 29.81 5.88 22.84
N GLU A 145 30.47 5.88 24.01
CA GLU A 145 30.92 4.66 24.70
C GLU A 145 29.72 3.81 25.15
N TYR A 146 28.64 4.45 25.58
CA TYR A 146 27.42 3.74 25.95
C TYR A 146 26.77 3.06 24.74
N VAL A 147 26.70 3.72 23.57
CA VAL A 147 26.19 3.12 22.32
C VAL A 147 27.10 1.97 21.85
N ARG A 148 28.44 2.13 21.94
CA ARG A 148 29.36 1.00 21.65
C ARG A 148 29.14 -0.17 22.59
N LEU A 149 28.92 0.08 23.87
CA LEU A 149 28.64 -0.94 24.87
C LEU A 149 27.35 -1.72 24.50
N LYS A 150 26.28 -1.01 24.16
CA LYS A 150 25.03 -1.60 23.68
C LYS A 150 25.30 -2.51 22.46
N ALA A 151 25.94 -1.97 21.44
CA ALA A 151 26.22 -2.68 20.19
C ALA A 151 27.04 -3.95 20.44
N TYR A 152 28.12 -3.88 21.25
CA TYR A 152 28.97 -5.04 21.52
C TYR A 152 28.27 -6.14 22.30
N TYR A 153 27.41 -5.81 23.26
CA TYR A 153 26.61 -6.83 23.95
C TYR A 153 25.61 -7.49 23.00
N ARG A 154 24.95 -6.72 22.12
CA ARG A 154 23.93 -7.23 21.19
C ARG A 154 24.52 -8.08 20.07
N MET A 155 25.76 -7.85 19.64
CA MET A 155 26.48 -8.72 18.69
C MET A 155 26.73 -10.13 19.23
N ARG A 156 26.83 -10.33 20.54
CA ARG A 156 26.93 -11.62 21.26
C ARG A 156 28.11 -12.52 20.86
N SER A 157 29.10 -12.04 20.15
CA SER A 157 30.32 -12.81 19.92
C SER A 157 31.25 -12.73 21.14
N ALA A 158 32.08 -13.75 21.35
CA ALA A 158 33.03 -13.73 22.48
C ALA A 158 33.94 -12.50 22.48
N ASP A 159 34.43 -12.08 21.31
CA ASP A 159 35.27 -10.91 21.14
C ASP A 159 34.53 -9.60 21.49
N THR A 160 33.26 -9.48 21.04
CA THR A 160 32.48 -8.27 21.31
C THR A 160 32.03 -8.17 22.78
N ILE A 161 31.71 -9.30 23.40
CA ILE A 161 31.42 -9.35 24.85
C ILE A 161 32.65 -8.93 25.67
N ASP A 162 33.84 -9.38 25.33
CA ASP A 162 35.06 -8.97 26.01
C ASP A 162 35.38 -7.48 25.81
N LYS A 163 35.08 -6.92 24.62
CA LYS A 163 35.13 -5.46 24.37
C LYS A 163 34.12 -4.72 25.22
N ALA A 164 32.88 -5.20 25.32
CA ALA A 164 31.85 -4.63 26.19
C ALA A 164 32.29 -4.58 27.66
N ARG A 165 32.81 -5.68 28.20
CA ARG A 165 33.34 -5.78 29.55
C ARG A 165 34.53 -4.80 29.79
N SER A 166 35.37 -4.65 28.76
CA SER A 166 36.49 -3.66 28.82
C SER A 166 35.98 -2.22 28.90
N ILE A 167 34.93 -1.88 28.11
CA ILE A 167 34.27 -0.56 28.17
C ILE A 167 33.73 -0.31 29.58
N VAL A 168 32.98 -1.24 30.17
CA VAL A 168 32.45 -1.10 31.54
C VAL A 168 33.56 -0.91 32.54
N ASN A 169 34.66 -1.67 32.44
CA ASN A 169 35.81 -1.55 33.31
C ASN A 169 36.53 -0.19 33.18
N GLY A 170 36.55 0.41 32.00
CA GLY A 170 37.00 1.77 31.72
C GLY A 170 36.06 2.85 32.25
N ALA A 171 34.76 2.71 31.87
CA ALA A 171 33.70 3.67 32.21
C ALA A 171 33.53 3.88 33.72
N ARG A 172 33.66 2.83 34.52
CA ARG A 172 33.62 2.96 36.00
C ARG A 172 34.69 3.90 36.57
N LYS A 173 35.75 4.17 35.83
CA LYS A 173 36.82 5.10 36.24
C LYS A 173 36.62 6.49 35.67
N ILE A 174 36.23 6.58 34.41
CA ILE A 174 36.12 7.82 33.64
C ILE A 174 34.76 8.48 33.90
N TYR A 175 33.68 7.70 33.93
CA TYR A 175 32.31 8.16 34.12
C TYR A 175 31.68 7.56 35.39
N PRO A 176 32.25 7.83 36.57
CA PRO A 176 31.89 7.13 37.82
C PRO A 176 30.45 7.39 38.27
N ASN A 177 29.80 8.42 37.77
CA ASN A 177 28.43 8.82 38.13
C ASN A 177 27.38 8.38 37.11
N ASP A 178 27.78 7.86 35.95
CA ASP A 178 26.87 7.40 34.93
C ASP A 178 26.41 5.97 35.24
N THR A 179 25.14 5.85 35.64
CA THR A 179 24.54 4.58 36.07
C THR A 179 24.12 3.69 34.87
N ARG A 180 24.12 4.21 33.66
CA ARG A 180 23.74 3.46 32.44
C ARG A 180 24.70 2.29 32.20
N PHE A 181 26.01 2.51 32.41
CA PHE A 181 27.02 1.47 32.18
C PHE A 181 26.86 0.26 33.12
N PRO A 182 26.80 0.45 34.46
CA PRO A 182 26.57 -0.70 35.34
C PRO A 182 25.21 -1.35 35.16
N LEU A 183 24.15 -0.59 34.87
CA LEU A 183 22.83 -1.14 34.64
C LEU A 183 22.84 -2.05 33.42
N LEU A 184 23.36 -1.59 32.28
CA LEU A 184 23.42 -2.38 31.03
C LEU A 184 24.30 -3.63 31.22
N PHE A 185 25.47 -3.47 31.91
CA PHE A 185 26.32 -4.61 32.25
C PHE A 185 25.55 -5.68 33.03
N PHE A 186 24.91 -5.29 34.13
CA PHE A 186 24.19 -6.26 34.94
C PHE A 186 23.01 -6.91 34.20
N ARG A 187 22.26 -6.14 33.42
CA ARG A 187 21.16 -6.68 32.59
C ARG A 187 21.66 -7.73 31.59
N CYS A 188 22.69 -7.36 30.82
CA CYS A 188 23.22 -8.23 29.78
C CYS A 188 23.90 -9.49 30.35
N GLU A 189 24.72 -9.33 31.38
CA GLU A 189 25.37 -10.49 32.01
C GLU A 189 24.36 -11.38 32.74
N TYR A 190 23.27 -10.84 33.31
CA TYR A 190 22.17 -11.62 33.86
C TYR A 190 21.44 -12.39 32.76
N ALA A 191 21.16 -11.74 31.64
CA ALA A 191 20.50 -12.38 30.51
C ALA A 191 21.35 -13.48 29.86
N MET A 192 22.67 -13.37 29.89
CA MET A 192 23.61 -14.40 29.41
C MET A 192 24.01 -15.43 30.47
N LYS A 193 23.58 -15.22 31.73
CA LYS A 193 24.01 -16.03 32.85
C LYS A 193 23.59 -17.49 32.67
N GLY A 194 24.59 -18.40 32.64
CA GLY A 194 24.40 -19.81 32.85
C GLY A 194 24.47 -20.18 34.33
N ASP A 195 24.71 -21.45 34.66
CA ASP A 195 24.81 -21.93 36.03
C ASP A 195 25.99 -21.32 36.81
N ASP A 196 27.08 -20.97 36.10
CA ASP A 196 28.26 -20.37 36.67
C ASP A 196 28.54 -18.98 36.08
N VAL A 197 28.84 -18.00 36.98
CA VAL A 197 29.27 -16.66 36.59
C VAL A 197 30.77 -16.69 36.32
N PRO A 198 31.26 -16.26 35.14
CA PRO A 198 32.68 -16.17 34.85
C PRO A 198 33.41 -15.28 35.86
N LEU A 199 34.64 -15.65 36.29
CA LEU A 199 35.44 -14.90 37.27
C LEU A 199 35.66 -13.43 36.88
N ILE A 200 35.78 -13.16 35.57
CA ILE A 200 35.94 -11.78 35.07
C ILE A 200 34.68 -10.94 35.33
N VAL A 201 33.49 -11.53 35.08
CA VAL A 201 32.21 -10.90 35.34
C VAL A 201 32.01 -10.63 36.81
N GLN A 202 32.31 -11.60 37.68
CA GLN A 202 32.21 -11.45 39.12
C GLN A 202 33.14 -10.36 39.63
N SER A 203 34.38 -10.27 39.15
CA SER A 203 35.34 -9.23 39.53
C SER A 203 34.87 -7.81 39.15
N ILE A 204 34.24 -7.67 37.96
CA ILE A 204 33.67 -6.39 37.55
C ILE A 204 32.46 -6.05 38.43
N ALA A 205 31.55 -7.03 38.63
CA ALA A 205 30.36 -6.87 39.46
C ALA A 205 30.73 -6.45 40.90
N ASP A 206 31.65 -7.13 41.57
CA ASP A 206 32.09 -6.80 42.93
C ASP A 206 32.62 -5.37 43.02
N SER A 207 33.38 -4.94 42.03
CA SER A 207 33.89 -3.59 41.94
C SER A 207 32.83 -2.51 41.73
N LEU A 208 31.79 -2.82 40.94
CA LEU A 208 30.63 -1.94 40.75
C LEU A 208 29.79 -1.85 42.02
N ILE A 209 29.48 -2.97 42.64
CA ILE A 209 28.73 -3.10 43.90
C ILE A 209 29.43 -2.30 45.04
N ALA A 210 30.73 -2.47 45.18
CA ALA A 210 31.50 -1.72 46.19
C ALA A 210 31.42 -0.18 46.03
N ARG A 211 31.20 0.31 44.81
CA ARG A 211 30.98 1.72 44.51
C ARG A 211 29.57 2.18 44.80
N MET A 212 28.57 1.33 44.45
CA MET A 212 27.15 1.61 44.69
C MET A 212 26.88 1.82 46.19
N GLY A 213 27.52 1.07 47.07
CA GLY A 213 27.36 1.18 48.49
C GLY A 213 27.72 2.56 49.10
N ARG A 214 28.28 3.45 48.30
CA ARG A 214 28.66 4.83 48.70
C ARG A 214 27.72 5.92 48.18
N ARG A 215 26.63 5.54 47.49
CA ARG A 215 25.70 6.48 46.85
C ARG A 215 24.33 6.43 47.50
N ASN A 216 23.55 7.50 47.29
CA ASN A 216 22.13 7.46 47.56
C ASN A 216 21.46 6.45 46.59
N ARG A 217 20.70 5.50 47.14
CA ARG A 217 19.99 4.48 46.41
C ARG A 217 18.72 5.09 45.81
N THR A 218 18.69 5.24 44.52
CA THR A 218 17.57 5.88 43.79
C THR A 218 17.04 5.05 42.65
N ASP A 219 17.81 4.06 42.16
CA ASP A 219 17.47 3.24 40.99
C ASP A 219 17.22 1.79 41.45
N ALA A 220 15.93 1.41 41.53
CA ALA A 220 15.53 0.09 41.99
C ALA A 220 16.01 -1.01 41.06
N GLU A 221 16.04 -0.76 39.75
CA GLU A 221 16.48 -1.73 38.76
C GLU A 221 17.97 -2.03 38.87
N LEU A 222 18.80 -1.00 38.91
CA LEU A 222 20.23 -1.16 39.12
C LEU A 222 20.56 -1.89 40.45
N GLU A 223 19.86 -1.53 41.52
CA GLU A 223 20.09 -2.15 42.85
C GLU A 223 19.69 -3.62 42.85
N ILE A 224 18.58 -4.01 42.23
CA ILE A 224 18.16 -5.43 42.22
C ILE A 224 19.10 -6.27 41.39
N TYR A 225 19.48 -5.80 40.19
CA TYR A 225 20.44 -6.52 39.37
C TYR A 225 21.79 -6.68 40.08
N ALA A 226 22.26 -5.66 40.78
CA ALA A 226 23.47 -5.77 41.60
C ALA A 226 23.34 -6.83 42.71
N CYS A 227 22.13 -6.95 43.33
CA CYS A 227 21.88 -8.00 44.33
C CYS A 227 22.00 -9.42 43.73
N LEU A 228 21.67 -9.61 42.46
CA LEU A 228 21.75 -10.90 41.78
C LEU A 228 23.19 -11.38 41.52
N PHE A 229 24.16 -10.46 41.53
CA PHE A 229 25.60 -10.74 41.41
C PHE A 229 26.34 -10.74 42.76
N ALA A 230 25.67 -10.33 43.82
CA ALA A 230 26.20 -10.49 45.18
C ALA A 230 25.96 -11.91 45.69
N SER A 231 26.76 -12.38 46.65
CA SER A 231 26.64 -13.69 47.22
C SER A 231 26.67 -13.69 48.75
N GLY A 232 26.14 -14.74 49.37
CA GLY A 232 26.17 -14.99 50.79
C GLY A 232 25.54 -13.86 51.63
N ASP A 233 26.18 -13.48 52.73
CA ASP A 233 25.67 -12.45 53.64
C ASP A 233 25.65 -11.03 53.02
N ALA A 234 26.46 -10.77 52.00
CA ALA A 234 26.43 -9.51 51.27
C ALA A 234 25.13 -9.38 50.49
N GLN A 235 24.72 -10.42 49.79
CA GLN A 235 23.44 -10.48 49.03
C GLN A 235 22.26 -10.28 49.98
N LYS A 236 22.24 -10.99 51.13
CA LYS A 236 21.13 -10.87 52.11
C LYS A 236 21.02 -9.44 52.62
N ARG A 237 22.12 -8.79 53.00
CA ARG A 237 22.12 -7.38 53.46
C ARG A 237 21.66 -6.43 52.38
N MET A 238 22.04 -6.65 51.11
CA MET A 238 21.61 -5.79 50.00
C MET A 238 20.12 -5.93 49.73
N LEU A 239 19.58 -7.13 49.72
CA LEU A 239 18.14 -7.41 49.52
C LEU A 239 17.32 -6.84 50.70
N GLN A 240 17.76 -6.99 51.95
CA GLN A 240 17.11 -6.38 53.09
C GLN A 240 17.10 -4.85 53.00
N ALA A 241 18.20 -4.27 52.58
CA ALA A 241 18.32 -2.82 52.41
C ALA A 241 17.45 -2.32 51.22
N PHE A 242 17.34 -3.11 50.14
CA PHE A 242 16.40 -2.87 49.02
C PHE A 242 14.95 -2.79 49.49
N ALA A 243 14.53 -3.79 50.25
CA ALA A 243 13.20 -3.84 50.82
C ALA A 243 12.94 -2.71 51.84
N ALA A 244 13.90 -2.44 52.74
CA ALA A 244 13.81 -1.38 53.71
C ALA A 244 13.75 0.03 53.10
N ALA A 245 14.34 0.24 51.91
CA ALA A 245 14.23 1.46 51.14
C ALA A 245 12.91 1.62 50.41
N GLY A 246 11.99 0.63 50.52
CA GLY A 246 10.71 0.63 49.82
C GLY A 246 10.81 0.40 48.29
N MET A 247 11.98 -0.05 47.82
CA MET A 247 12.19 -0.37 46.40
C MET A 247 11.42 -1.62 45.99
N ARG A 248 10.97 -1.66 44.77
CA ARG A 248 10.08 -2.74 44.25
C ARG A 248 10.49 -3.14 42.86
N HIS A 249 10.62 -4.46 42.62
CA HIS A 249 10.96 -5.02 41.34
C HIS A 249 10.61 -6.53 41.31
N PRO A 250 10.06 -7.11 40.24
CA PRO A 250 9.69 -8.53 40.18
C PRO A 250 10.84 -9.48 40.51
N LEU A 251 12.05 -9.18 40.04
CA LEU A 251 13.26 -9.98 40.30
C LEU A 251 13.59 -10.12 41.81
N TYR A 252 13.07 -9.25 42.68
CA TYR A 252 13.25 -9.37 44.12
C TYR A 252 12.69 -10.67 44.67
N ALA A 253 11.51 -11.10 44.16
CA ALA A 253 10.87 -12.34 44.59
C ALA A 253 11.80 -13.54 44.45
N ARG A 254 12.42 -13.67 43.26
CA ARG A 254 13.37 -14.74 42.96
C ARG A 254 14.65 -14.64 43.80
N ALA A 255 15.20 -13.45 43.89
CA ALA A 255 16.44 -13.21 44.65
C ALA A 255 16.28 -13.44 46.15
N ALA A 256 15.19 -12.93 46.75
CA ALA A 256 14.90 -13.06 48.15
C ALA A 256 14.54 -14.50 48.55
N LEU A 257 13.83 -15.23 47.67
CA LEU A 257 13.59 -16.63 47.85
C LEU A 257 14.89 -17.43 47.88
N SER A 258 15.77 -17.22 46.93
CA SER A 258 17.07 -17.92 46.84
C SER A 258 17.99 -17.60 48.01
N ALA A 259 17.89 -16.38 48.56
CA ALA A 259 18.63 -15.98 49.76
C ALA A 259 17.99 -16.50 51.07
N GLY A 260 16.84 -17.17 51.01
CA GLY A 260 16.13 -17.67 52.19
C GLY A 260 15.58 -16.55 53.08
N LEU A 261 15.15 -15.41 52.49
CA LEU A 261 14.60 -14.27 53.20
C LEU A 261 13.08 -14.27 53.26
N ILE A 262 12.43 -14.96 52.34
CA ILE A 262 10.97 -15.09 52.23
C ILE A 262 10.61 -16.51 51.87
N SER A 263 9.37 -16.95 52.22
CA SER A 263 8.79 -18.23 51.82
C SER A 263 8.43 -18.25 50.32
N GLN A 264 8.17 -19.42 49.76
CA GLN A 264 7.72 -19.53 48.38
C GLN A 264 6.35 -18.88 48.14
N GLU A 265 5.43 -19.02 49.07
CA GLU A 265 4.12 -18.37 49.00
C GLU A 265 4.20 -16.84 49.07
N GLU A 266 5.04 -16.31 49.96
CA GLU A 266 5.34 -14.86 49.99
C GLU A 266 5.97 -14.37 48.72
N ALA A 267 6.88 -15.16 48.13
CA ALA A 267 7.52 -14.84 46.86
C ALA A 267 6.53 -14.76 45.69
N VAL A 268 5.58 -15.71 45.59
CA VAL A 268 4.51 -15.67 44.58
C VAL A 268 3.67 -14.42 44.72
N SER A 269 3.20 -14.13 45.96
CA SER A 269 2.38 -12.95 46.25
C SER A 269 3.15 -11.65 45.89
N TYR A 270 4.43 -11.58 46.27
CA TYR A 270 5.27 -10.42 45.95
C TYR A 270 5.46 -10.26 44.44
N PHE A 271 5.76 -11.35 43.73
CA PHE A 271 6.00 -11.33 42.29
C PHE A 271 4.82 -10.75 41.54
N PHE A 272 3.61 -11.26 41.72
CA PHE A 272 2.43 -10.81 41.02
C PHE A 272 1.92 -9.42 41.46
N ASN A 273 2.24 -8.97 42.65
CA ASN A 273 1.97 -7.59 43.07
C ASN A 273 2.77 -6.54 42.27
N PHE A 274 3.87 -6.95 41.64
CA PHE A 274 4.78 -6.05 40.92
C PHE A 274 5.03 -6.43 39.47
N ALA A 275 4.52 -7.58 39.01
CA ALA A 275 4.56 -8.06 37.64
C ALA A 275 3.32 -7.67 36.81
N ASP A 276 2.51 -6.74 37.30
CA ASP A 276 1.17 -6.43 36.83
C ASP A 276 1.12 -5.71 35.48
N LYS A 277 2.23 -5.20 34.99
CA LYS A 277 2.24 -4.38 33.79
C LYS A 277 3.02 -5.03 32.65
N THR A 278 4.32 -5.22 32.81
CA THR A 278 5.19 -5.79 31.79
C THR A 278 6.22 -6.69 32.44
N ILE A 279 6.33 -7.91 31.93
CA ILE A 279 7.28 -8.91 32.42
C ILE A 279 7.91 -9.62 31.22
N SER A 280 9.22 -9.93 31.27
CA SER A 280 9.81 -10.78 30.28
C SER A 280 9.50 -12.27 30.54
N LEU A 281 9.31 -13.04 29.49
CA LEU A 281 9.10 -14.49 29.58
C LEU A 281 10.23 -15.16 30.39
N ARG A 282 11.46 -14.71 30.19
CA ARG A 282 12.61 -15.22 30.93
C ARG A 282 12.47 -15.02 32.44
N VAL A 283 12.09 -13.81 32.89
CA VAL A 283 11.91 -13.52 34.32
C VAL A 283 10.80 -14.36 34.91
N LEU A 284 9.72 -14.57 34.14
CA LEU A 284 8.60 -15.43 34.54
C LEU A 284 9.05 -16.90 34.66
N SER A 285 9.75 -17.45 33.65
CA SER A 285 10.27 -18.83 33.68
C SER A 285 11.30 -19.04 34.77
N ASP A 286 12.26 -18.10 34.95
CA ASP A 286 13.25 -18.15 36.01
C ASP A 286 12.61 -18.16 37.41
N PHE A 287 11.54 -17.39 37.60
CA PHE A 287 10.82 -17.39 38.86
C PHE A 287 10.05 -18.68 39.08
N ALA A 288 9.31 -19.13 38.05
CA ALA A 288 8.55 -20.39 38.12
C ALA A 288 9.43 -21.60 38.47
N SER A 289 10.60 -21.70 37.84
CA SER A 289 11.57 -22.79 38.07
C SER A 289 12.08 -22.89 39.52
N ALA A 290 11.95 -21.80 40.29
CA ALA A 290 12.36 -21.76 41.67
C ALA A 290 11.29 -22.28 42.67
N LEU A 291 10.07 -22.51 42.20
CA LEU A 291 8.96 -22.97 43.01
C LEU A 291 8.96 -24.52 43.10
N THR A 292 9.14 -25.05 44.28
CA THR A 292 9.18 -26.49 44.54
C THR A 292 8.03 -26.98 45.43
N GLU A 293 7.45 -26.09 46.24
CA GLU A 293 6.38 -26.41 47.16
C GLU A 293 5.01 -26.41 46.43
N GLU A 294 4.25 -27.47 46.62
CA GLU A 294 2.96 -27.70 45.96
C GLU A 294 1.93 -26.55 46.22
N ASN A 295 1.92 -26.00 47.43
CA ASN A 295 1.02 -24.90 47.73
C ASN A 295 1.40 -23.60 47.02
N ALA A 296 2.70 -23.29 46.93
CA ALA A 296 3.20 -22.16 46.17
C ALA A 296 2.94 -22.32 44.66
N LYS A 297 3.12 -23.52 44.11
CA LYS A 297 2.77 -23.86 42.73
C LYS A 297 1.28 -23.63 42.45
N ARG A 298 0.41 -24.08 43.33
CA ARG A 298 -1.05 -23.89 43.20
C ARG A 298 -1.41 -22.40 43.16
N ILE A 299 -0.87 -21.59 44.08
CA ILE A 299 -1.09 -20.13 44.12
C ILE A 299 -0.53 -19.48 42.84
N PHE A 300 0.62 -19.91 42.36
CA PHE A 300 1.19 -19.41 41.10
C PHE A 300 0.27 -19.70 39.91
N VAL A 301 -0.28 -20.92 39.80
CA VAL A 301 -1.26 -21.29 38.76
C VAL A 301 -2.52 -20.42 38.81
N GLU A 302 -3.05 -20.14 39.99
CA GLU A 302 -4.22 -19.27 40.17
C GLU A 302 -3.96 -17.83 39.65
N HIS A 303 -2.76 -17.31 39.94
CA HIS A 303 -2.35 -15.99 39.42
C HIS A 303 -2.15 -15.97 37.91
N ILE A 304 -1.50 -16.97 37.34
CA ILE A 304 -1.29 -17.09 35.89
C ILE A 304 -2.63 -17.28 35.16
N ALA A 305 -3.53 -18.09 35.68
CA ALA A 305 -4.85 -18.32 35.09
C ALA A 305 -5.71 -17.03 35.01
N SER A 306 -5.43 -16.07 35.89
CA SER A 306 -6.07 -14.76 35.91
C SER A 306 -5.21 -13.62 35.38
N TYR A 307 -4.00 -13.90 34.90
CA TYR A 307 -3.04 -12.89 34.49
C TYR A 307 -3.60 -11.98 33.39
N GLY A 308 -3.48 -10.68 33.59
CA GLY A 308 -3.87 -9.64 32.67
C GLY A 308 -2.76 -8.59 32.57
N GLY A 309 -1.73 -8.87 31.82
CA GLY A 309 -0.55 -7.99 31.66
C GLY A 309 0.12 -8.19 30.30
N VAL A 310 1.31 -7.64 30.16
CA VAL A 310 2.11 -7.72 28.96
C VAL A 310 3.32 -8.64 29.21
N LEU A 311 3.48 -9.63 28.35
CA LEU A 311 4.65 -10.51 28.32
C LEU A 311 5.54 -10.08 27.14
N THR A 312 6.81 -9.89 27.40
CA THR A 312 7.81 -9.57 26.37
C THR A 312 8.76 -10.75 26.15
N VAL A 313 9.12 -11.00 24.91
CA VAL A 313 10.00 -12.09 24.51
C VAL A 313 11.09 -11.54 23.59
N ASP A 314 12.32 -11.89 23.89
CA ASP A 314 13.48 -11.75 23.00
C ASP A 314 13.58 -13.03 22.16
N THR A 315 13.19 -12.94 20.87
CA THR A 315 13.08 -14.13 20.01
C THR A 315 14.38 -14.47 19.27
N ASP A 316 15.27 -13.51 19.08
CA ASP A 316 16.55 -13.65 18.37
C ASP A 316 17.76 -13.66 19.31
N GLY A 317 17.51 -13.34 20.57
CA GLY A 317 18.49 -13.43 21.65
C GLY A 317 19.45 -12.24 21.68
N ASP A 318 19.13 -11.12 21.10
CA ASP A 318 19.97 -9.91 21.08
C ASP A 318 19.87 -9.07 22.37
N LEU A 319 19.09 -9.55 23.34
CA LEU A 319 18.84 -8.96 24.67
C LEU A 319 17.80 -7.81 24.67
N GLU A 320 17.14 -7.57 23.55
CA GLU A 320 15.98 -6.70 23.45
C GLU A 320 14.73 -7.53 23.12
N ALA A 321 13.62 -7.11 23.63
CA ALA A 321 12.36 -7.82 23.35
C ALA A 321 11.77 -7.32 22.03
N ASN A 322 11.54 -8.24 21.11
CA ASN A 322 10.98 -7.97 19.81
C ASN A 322 9.60 -8.62 19.59
N LEU A 323 9.11 -9.39 20.54
CA LEU A 323 7.76 -9.93 20.56
C LEU A 323 7.05 -9.49 21.84
N THR A 324 5.86 -8.93 21.70
CA THR A 324 5.02 -8.46 22.80
C THR A 324 3.68 -9.17 22.76
N VAL A 325 3.26 -9.73 23.89
CA VAL A 325 1.99 -10.45 24.03
C VAL A 325 1.19 -9.85 25.20
N ARG A 326 0.04 -9.33 24.89
CA ARG A 326 -0.91 -8.90 25.92
C ARG A 326 -1.82 -10.06 26.29
N TYR A 327 -1.91 -10.32 27.58
CA TYR A 327 -2.77 -11.34 28.15
C TYR A 327 -4.01 -10.74 28.78
N GLU A 328 -5.12 -11.44 28.66
CA GLU A 328 -6.35 -11.21 29.41
C GLU A 328 -6.85 -12.54 29.98
N ARG A 329 -7.01 -12.60 31.29
CA ARG A 329 -7.42 -13.82 32.00
C ARG A 329 -6.56 -15.04 31.64
N GLY A 330 -5.25 -14.87 31.66
CA GLY A 330 -4.27 -15.92 31.38
C GLY A 330 -4.19 -16.37 29.91
N ARG A 331 -4.84 -15.67 28.99
CA ARG A 331 -4.85 -16.02 27.56
C ARG A 331 -4.39 -14.84 26.72
N PRO A 332 -3.65 -15.08 25.63
CA PRO A 332 -3.29 -14.03 24.69
C PRO A 332 -4.52 -13.31 24.14
N ALA A 333 -4.52 -11.97 24.19
CA ALA A 333 -5.52 -11.10 23.60
C ALA A 333 -5.01 -10.38 22.38
N SER A 334 -3.73 -9.96 22.38
CA SER A 334 -3.05 -9.43 21.21
C SER A 334 -1.58 -9.78 21.24
N ILE A 335 -1.00 -9.88 20.05
CA ILE A 335 0.41 -10.19 19.82
C ILE A 335 0.94 -9.15 18.85
N SER A 336 2.13 -8.59 19.11
CA SER A 336 2.84 -7.76 18.16
C SER A 336 4.30 -8.19 18.05
N TYR A 337 4.84 -8.16 16.84
CA TYR A 337 6.20 -8.54 16.53
C TYR A 337 6.88 -7.45 15.70
N ASP A 338 7.85 -6.83 16.29
CA ASP A 338 8.74 -5.84 15.70
C ASP A 338 10.15 -6.45 15.65
N LYS A 339 10.48 -7.07 14.53
CA LYS A 339 11.68 -7.92 14.36
C LYS A 339 12.98 -7.18 14.63
N ASN A 340 13.04 -5.95 14.18
CA ASN A 340 14.25 -5.12 14.24
C ASN A 340 14.14 -3.98 15.29
N THR A 341 13.12 -4.01 16.10
CA THR A 341 12.82 -3.02 17.16
C THR A 341 12.83 -1.57 16.66
N ASP A 342 12.37 -1.36 15.39
CA ASP A 342 12.32 -0.01 14.81
C ASP A 342 11.05 0.77 15.17
N GLY A 343 10.15 0.15 15.90
CA GLY A 343 8.88 0.71 16.35
C GLY A 343 7.73 0.53 15.34
N VAL A 344 7.94 -0.29 14.31
CA VAL A 344 6.91 -0.68 13.34
C VAL A 344 6.80 -2.21 13.33
N ASP A 345 5.66 -2.72 13.75
CA ASP A 345 5.43 -4.16 13.75
C ASP A 345 5.51 -4.73 12.34
N GLU A 346 6.29 -5.79 12.11
CA GLU A 346 6.19 -6.60 10.89
C GLU A 346 4.81 -7.22 10.79
N TRP A 347 4.26 -7.62 11.93
CA TRP A 347 2.90 -8.07 12.03
C TRP A 347 2.35 -7.93 13.46
N SER A 348 1.03 -7.78 13.53
CA SER A 348 0.27 -7.83 14.78
C SER A 348 -0.95 -8.72 14.62
N ALA A 349 -1.32 -9.45 15.68
CA ALA A 349 -2.46 -10.35 15.68
C ALA A 349 -3.41 -10.03 16.84
N LEU A 350 -4.70 -10.18 16.58
CA LEU A 350 -5.73 -10.18 17.62
C LEU A 350 -6.17 -11.60 17.91
N CYS A 351 -6.43 -11.89 19.19
CA CYS A 351 -6.87 -13.20 19.64
C CYS A 351 -8.25 -13.08 20.33
N ASP A 352 -9.09 -14.08 20.11
CA ASP A 352 -10.32 -14.29 20.87
C ASP A 352 -10.15 -15.53 21.74
N PHE A 353 -10.32 -15.38 23.06
CA PHE A 353 -10.05 -16.44 24.04
C PHE A 353 -8.70 -17.16 23.87
N GLY A 354 -7.68 -16.48 23.39
CA GLY A 354 -6.34 -17.02 23.17
C GLY A 354 -6.10 -17.61 21.78
N ALA A 355 -7.13 -17.74 20.93
CA ALA A 355 -6.99 -18.18 19.55
C ALA A 355 -6.83 -16.96 18.61
N PRO A 356 -5.82 -16.91 17.75
CA PRO A 356 -5.68 -15.84 16.76
C PRO A 356 -6.88 -15.82 15.81
N VAL A 357 -7.52 -14.63 15.66
CA VAL A 357 -8.66 -14.40 14.76
C VAL A 357 -8.31 -13.49 13.60
N SER A 358 -7.33 -12.62 13.77
CA SER A 358 -6.83 -11.77 12.67
C SER A 358 -5.36 -11.47 12.82
N LEU A 359 -4.73 -11.18 11.67
CA LEU A 359 -3.35 -10.75 11.57
C LEU A 359 -3.27 -9.56 10.65
N SER A 360 -2.51 -8.54 11.03
CA SER A 360 -2.20 -7.37 10.22
C SER A 360 -0.70 -7.32 9.94
N MET A 361 -0.33 -7.14 8.69
CA MET A 361 1.01 -6.87 8.21
C MET A 361 1.00 -5.54 7.45
N ARG A 362 2.16 -5.01 7.09
CA ARG A 362 2.30 -3.70 6.45
C ARG A 362 1.37 -3.47 5.24
N ASN A 363 1.17 -4.49 4.42
CA ASN A 363 0.38 -4.44 3.19
C ASN A 363 -0.64 -5.57 3.07
N CYS A 364 -0.84 -6.35 4.14
CA CYS A 364 -1.75 -7.49 4.11
C CYS A 364 -2.48 -7.62 5.44
N LYS A 365 -3.77 -7.90 5.36
CA LYS A 365 -4.60 -8.26 6.51
C LYS A 365 -5.19 -9.64 6.30
N ILE A 366 -5.16 -10.47 7.32
CA ILE A 366 -5.63 -11.86 7.29
C ILE A 366 -6.70 -12.05 8.35
N GLU A 367 -7.73 -12.79 8.00
CA GLU A 367 -8.75 -13.27 8.93
C GLU A 367 -8.64 -14.80 9.01
N TYR A 368 -8.61 -15.31 10.23
CA TYR A 368 -8.55 -16.75 10.51
C TYR A 368 -9.93 -17.30 10.85
N GLY A 369 -10.16 -18.55 10.44
CA GLY A 369 -11.22 -19.39 10.98
C GLY A 369 -10.70 -20.23 12.15
N ASN A 370 -10.59 -21.54 11.95
CA ASN A 370 -9.90 -22.40 12.91
C ASN A 370 -8.38 -22.25 12.71
N TYR A 371 -7.75 -21.41 13.51
CA TYR A 371 -6.33 -21.11 13.39
C TYR A 371 -5.46 -22.38 13.25
N PRO A 372 -4.52 -22.47 12.29
CA PRO A 372 -4.05 -21.42 11.36
C PRO A 372 -4.75 -21.40 9.98
N SER A 373 -6.01 -21.84 9.88
CA SER A 373 -6.78 -21.78 8.62
C SER A 373 -7.13 -20.35 8.28
N VAL A 374 -6.68 -19.87 7.13
CA VAL A 374 -6.99 -18.53 6.60
C VAL A 374 -8.36 -18.58 5.92
N LEU A 375 -9.26 -17.66 6.30
CA LEU A 375 -10.56 -17.47 5.64
C LEU A 375 -10.49 -16.35 4.62
N LYS A 376 -9.73 -15.28 4.91
CA LYS A 376 -9.61 -14.12 4.03
C LYS A 376 -8.20 -13.54 4.10
N ALA A 377 -7.68 -13.09 2.96
CA ALA A 377 -6.46 -12.30 2.88
C ALA A 377 -6.72 -11.06 2.02
N GLU A 378 -6.49 -9.87 2.58
CA GLU A 378 -6.62 -8.58 1.91
C GLU A 378 -5.23 -7.97 1.69
N PHE A 379 -4.94 -7.55 0.46
CA PHE A 379 -3.69 -6.90 0.09
C PHE A 379 -3.96 -5.46 -0.33
N THR A 380 -3.21 -4.53 0.25
CA THR A 380 -3.24 -3.11 -0.13
C THR A 380 -2.07 -2.82 -1.05
N GLU A 381 -2.35 -2.44 -2.29
CA GLU A 381 -1.34 -1.96 -3.21
C GLU A 381 -0.94 -0.52 -2.84
N GLN A 382 0.37 -0.28 -2.74
CA GLN A 382 0.91 1.06 -2.45
C GLN A 382 0.96 1.90 -3.74
N ASP A 383 -0.18 2.07 -4.38
CA ASP A 383 -0.36 3.03 -5.46
C ASP A 383 -1.01 4.32 -4.95
N SER A 384 -1.17 5.32 -5.84
CA SER A 384 -1.77 6.62 -5.49
C SER A 384 -3.23 6.55 -5.00
N GLN A 385 -3.88 5.37 -5.10
CA GLN A 385 -5.29 5.15 -4.74
C GLN A 385 -5.49 4.09 -3.64
N ASN A 386 -4.41 3.44 -3.15
CA ASN A 386 -4.47 2.36 -2.14
C ASN A 386 -5.51 1.28 -2.50
N HIS A 387 -5.40 0.72 -3.69
CA HIS A 387 -6.29 -0.35 -4.14
C HIS A 387 -6.16 -1.58 -3.24
N ILE A 388 -7.29 -2.19 -2.90
CA ILE A 388 -7.36 -3.40 -2.09
C ILE A 388 -7.79 -4.56 -2.97
N SER A 389 -7.00 -5.63 -3.00
CA SER A 389 -7.40 -6.93 -3.53
C SER A 389 -7.61 -7.92 -2.40
N SER A 390 -8.57 -8.83 -2.55
CA SER A 390 -8.85 -9.82 -1.51
C SER A 390 -9.08 -11.22 -2.06
N PHE A 391 -8.68 -12.22 -1.27
CA PHE A 391 -8.91 -13.64 -1.52
C PHE A 391 -9.71 -14.21 -0.36
N ASP A 392 -10.79 -14.92 -0.67
CA ASP A 392 -11.55 -15.70 0.30
C ASP A 392 -11.22 -17.20 0.11
N PHE A 393 -11.09 -17.91 1.20
CA PHE A 393 -10.72 -19.32 1.22
C PHE A 393 -11.80 -20.14 1.95
N ALA A 394 -11.98 -21.39 1.53
CA ALA A 394 -12.74 -22.35 2.33
C ALA A 394 -11.91 -22.74 3.58
N ASP A 395 -12.59 -23.09 4.67
CA ASP A 395 -11.90 -23.51 5.90
C ASP A 395 -11.00 -24.71 5.64
N GLY A 396 -9.75 -24.61 6.05
CA GLY A 396 -8.71 -25.63 5.82
C GLY A 396 -8.05 -25.61 4.43
N ALA A 397 -8.51 -24.79 3.48
CA ALA A 397 -7.93 -24.72 2.14
C ALA A 397 -6.54 -24.07 2.13
N LEU A 398 -6.31 -23.08 2.99
CA LEU A 398 -5.01 -22.43 3.18
C LEU A 398 -4.66 -22.42 4.66
N LEU A 399 -3.57 -23.11 5.04
CA LEU A 399 -3.02 -23.09 6.38
C LEU A 399 -1.75 -22.25 6.40
N TRP A 400 -1.83 -21.04 6.97
CA TRP A 400 -0.68 -20.15 7.03
C TRP A 400 -0.70 -19.27 8.27
N SER A 401 0.45 -19.10 8.89
CA SER A 401 0.68 -18.10 9.94
C SER A 401 2.18 -17.89 10.13
N PRO A 402 2.66 -16.64 10.42
CA PRO A 402 4.05 -16.35 10.71
C PRO A 402 4.49 -16.77 12.11
N PHE A 403 3.59 -17.29 12.93
CA PHE A 403 3.88 -17.84 14.25
C PHE A 403 3.05 -19.09 14.54
N SER A 404 3.38 -19.81 15.59
CA SER A 404 2.54 -20.85 16.16
C SER A 404 2.19 -20.49 17.60
N MET A 405 1.07 -20.99 18.10
CA MET A 405 0.67 -20.90 19.50
C MET A 405 1.10 -22.19 20.21
N ASP A 406 2.18 -22.11 20.96
CA ASP A 406 2.74 -23.27 21.63
C ASP A 406 2.46 -23.21 23.14
N VAL A 407 2.30 -24.37 23.75
CA VAL A 407 2.20 -24.46 25.21
C VAL A 407 3.61 -24.44 25.80
N LEU A 408 3.86 -23.55 26.74
CA LEU A 408 5.11 -23.50 27.47
C LEU A 408 5.29 -24.81 28.26
N ARG A 409 6.22 -25.66 27.80
CA ARG A 409 6.39 -27.05 28.34
C ARG A 409 6.67 -27.06 29.82
N GLU A 410 7.52 -26.17 30.31
CA GLU A 410 7.85 -26.02 31.72
C GLU A 410 6.60 -25.82 32.58
N PHE A 411 5.63 -25.03 32.11
CA PHE A 411 4.40 -24.78 32.84
C PHE A 411 3.46 -25.97 32.77
N LYS A 412 3.45 -26.69 31.67
CA LYS A 412 2.66 -27.90 31.53
C LYS A 412 3.18 -29.04 32.41
N ASP A 413 4.49 -29.27 32.37
CA ASP A 413 5.13 -30.40 33.05
C ASP A 413 5.21 -30.16 34.56
N ASP A 414 5.55 -28.95 35.01
CA ASP A 414 5.80 -28.64 36.42
C ASP A 414 4.57 -28.15 37.19
N PHE A 415 3.58 -27.58 36.48
CA PHE A 415 2.42 -26.94 37.08
C PHE A 415 1.07 -27.49 36.58
N GLY A 416 1.08 -28.37 35.54
CA GLY A 416 -0.15 -28.87 34.92
C GLY A 416 -0.98 -27.77 34.21
N LEU A 417 -0.34 -26.65 33.81
CA LEU A 417 -0.98 -25.48 33.24
C LEU A 417 -0.67 -25.33 31.75
N ASP A 418 -1.70 -25.29 30.91
CA ASP A 418 -1.55 -24.94 29.51
C ASP A 418 -1.46 -23.41 29.37
N PHE A 419 -0.24 -22.88 29.44
CA PHE A 419 0.07 -21.47 29.20
C PHE A 419 0.60 -21.31 27.78
N PHE A 420 -0.19 -20.63 26.95
CA PHE A 420 0.11 -20.46 25.54
C PHE A 420 0.99 -19.23 25.29
N VAL A 421 2.07 -19.43 24.58
CA VAL A 421 2.98 -18.37 24.10
C VAL A 421 3.15 -18.48 22.60
N PRO A 422 3.23 -17.35 21.87
CA PRO A 422 3.52 -17.37 20.45
C PRO A 422 5.01 -17.67 20.22
N VAL A 423 5.28 -18.52 19.23
CA VAL A 423 6.61 -18.82 18.73
C VAL A 423 6.71 -18.36 17.29
N VAL A 424 7.58 -17.39 17.05
CA VAL A 424 7.79 -16.81 15.71
C VAL A 424 8.41 -17.84 14.77
N LYS A 425 7.87 -17.97 13.58
CA LYS A 425 8.43 -18.79 12.50
C LYS A 425 9.25 -17.88 11.59
N ASN A 426 10.52 -18.22 11.40
CA ASN A 426 11.39 -17.46 10.52
C ASN A 426 10.98 -17.67 9.06
N ASP A 427 10.86 -16.57 8.32
CA ASP A 427 10.75 -16.48 6.86
C ASP A 427 9.72 -17.43 6.21
N VAL A 428 8.49 -17.44 6.71
CA VAL A 428 7.37 -18.08 6.03
C VAL A 428 6.66 -17.03 5.18
N PRO A 429 7.03 -16.85 3.90
CA PRO A 429 6.31 -15.91 3.04
C PRO A 429 4.88 -16.39 2.85
N LEU A 430 3.95 -15.46 2.80
CA LEU A 430 2.64 -15.76 2.27
C LEU A 430 2.81 -16.17 0.80
N SER A 431 2.12 -17.22 0.37
CA SER A 431 2.19 -17.76 -0.99
C SER A 431 2.04 -16.66 -2.05
N ASP A 432 2.67 -16.85 -3.21
CA ASP A 432 2.49 -15.95 -4.34
C ASP A 432 1.04 -15.95 -4.85
N SER A 433 0.67 -14.96 -5.67
CA SER A 433 -0.70 -14.81 -6.17
C SER A 433 -1.25 -16.05 -6.87
N SER A 434 -0.38 -16.82 -7.57
CA SER A 434 -0.78 -18.05 -8.26
C SER A 434 -1.14 -19.15 -7.28
N SER A 435 -0.36 -19.30 -6.22
CA SER A 435 -0.61 -20.28 -5.15
C SER A 435 -1.84 -19.89 -4.31
N LEU A 436 -2.05 -18.60 -4.07
CA LEU A 436 -3.26 -18.12 -3.40
C LEU A 436 -4.51 -18.41 -4.23
N LEU A 437 -4.48 -18.17 -5.54
CA LEU A 437 -5.59 -18.45 -6.43
C LEU A 437 -5.96 -19.95 -6.48
N LEU A 438 -4.99 -20.86 -6.33
CA LEU A 438 -5.25 -22.30 -6.28
C LEU A 438 -6.11 -22.70 -5.08
N ALA A 439 -5.91 -22.04 -3.94
CA ALA A 439 -6.63 -22.30 -2.70
C ALA A 439 -7.91 -21.45 -2.56
N ALA A 440 -8.00 -20.32 -3.29
CA ALA A 440 -9.08 -19.37 -3.16
C ALA A 440 -10.41 -19.91 -3.74
N SER A 441 -11.50 -19.57 -3.07
CA SER A 441 -12.87 -19.72 -3.58
C SER A 441 -13.38 -18.43 -4.22
N LYS A 442 -12.86 -17.28 -3.79
CA LYS A 442 -13.21 -15.94 -4.28
C LYS A 442 -11.96 -15.06 -4.35
N TYR A 443 -11.89 -14.21 -5.36
CA TYR A 443 -10.88 -13.19 -5.55
C TYR A 443 -11.53 -11.86 -5.93
N GLU A 444 -11.21 -10.80 -5.24
CA GLU A 444 -11.79 -9.47 -5.48
C GLU A 444 -10.69 -8.43 -5.74
N VAL A 445 -10.91 -7.61 -6.75
CA VAL A 445 -9.98 -6.55 -7.16
C VAL A 445 -10.74 -5.28 -7.54
N PRO A 446 -10.12 -4.10 -7.45
CA PRO A 446 -10.72 -2.87 -7.96
C PRO A 446 -10.84 -2.93 -9.48
N SER A 447 -11.92 -2.34 -10.01
CA SER A 447 -12.16 -2.22 -11.44
C SER A 447 -11.58 -0.91 -11.96
N THR A 448 -10.93 -0.97 -13.13
CA THR A 448 -10.46 0.24 -13.83
C THR A 448 -11.52 0.85 -14.76
N GLU A 449 -12.68 0.20 -14.91
CA GLU A 449 -13.76 0.65 -15.81
C GLU A 449 -14.54 1.84 -15.26
N ARG A 450 -14.82 1.82 -13.95
CA ARG A 450 -15.58 2.85 -13.23
C ARG A 450 -14.87 3.18 -11.91
N GLU A 451 -14.86 4.42 -11.52
CA GLU A 451 -14.29 4.86 -10.25
C GLU A 451 -15.03 4.23 -9.06
N GLY A 452 -14.28 3.65 -8.12
CA GLY A 452 -14.83 2.99 -6.95
C GLY A 452 -15.55 1.67 -7.23
N ALA A 453 -15.42 1.11 -8.43
CA ALA A 453 -15.98 -0.19 -8.76
C ALA A 453 -15.02 -1.33 -8.40
N THR A 454 -15.59 -2.52 -8.12
CA THR A 454 -14.86 -3.75 -7.82
C THR A 454 -15.31 -4.88 -8.73
N ILE A 455 -14.43 -5.86 -8.94
CA ILE A 455 -14.73 -7.10 -9.65
C ILE A 455 -14.50 -8.25 -8.68
N SER A 456 -15.51 -9.07 -8.49
CA SER A 456 -15.50 -10.23 -7.61
C SER A 456 -15.55 -11.51 -8.46
N PHE A 457 -14.43 -12.23 -8.51
CA PHE A 457 -14.30 -13.51 -9.22
C PHE A 457 -14.64 -14.66 -8.28
N SER A 458 -15.47 -15.62 -8.73
CA SER A 458 -15.49 -16.95 -8.14
C SER A 458 -14.36 -17.79 -8.75
N VAL A 459 -13.66 -18.54 -7.92
CA VAL A 459 -12.47 -19.30 -8.29
C VAL A 459 -12.66 -20.77 -7.92
N LEU A 460 -12.22 -21.67 -8.78
CA LEU A 460 -12.18 -23.10 -8.52
C LEU A 460 -10.87 -23.67 -9.11
N ASP A 461 -10.07 -24.34 -8.28
CA ASP A 461 -8.78 -24.91 -8.67
C ASP A 461 -7.88 -23.90 -9.42
N GLY A 462 -7.80 -22.66 -8.92
CA GLY A 462 -7.02 -21.58 -9.50
C GLY A 462 -7.57 -20.98 -10.80
N LYS A 463 -8.79 -21.37 -11.20
CA LYS A 463 -9.41 -20.89 -12.42
C LYS A 463 -10.65 -20.06 -12.12
N MET A 464 -10.74 -18.89 -12.74
CA MET A 464 -11.94 -18.06 -12.69
C MET A 464 -13.12 -18.83 -13.27
N GLN A 465 -14.28 -18.76 -12.60
CA GLN A 465 -15.54 -19.37 -13.04
C GLN A 465 -16.53 -18.29 -13.46
N THR A 466 -16.73 -17.30 -12.60
CA THR A 466 -17.59 -16.14 -12.88
C THR A 466 -16.89 -14.88 -12.35
N ALA A 467 -17.33 -13.71 -12.86
CA ALA A 467 -16.97 -12.43 -12.31
C ALA A 467 -18.21 -11.55 -12.23
N ASP A 468 -18.48 -10.98 -11.05
CA ASP A 468 -19.51 -9.98 -10.85
C ASP A 468 -18.84 -8.61 -10.67
N TYR A 469 -19.30 -7.62 -11.43
CA TYR A 469 -18.77 -6.26 -11.45
C TYR A 469 -19.71 -5.36 -10.68
N TYR A 470 -19.21 -4.70 -9.64
CA TYR A 470 -20.01 -3.87 -8.76
C TYR A 470 -19.61 -2.40 -8.85
N ALA A 471 -20.60 -1.52 -8.84
CA ALA A 471 -20.40 -0.08 -8.65
C ALA A 471 -21.50 0.44 -7.71
N GLY A 472 -21.09 1.17 -6.65
CA GLY A 472 -22.06 1.66 -5.66
C GLY A 472 -22.89 0.57 -4.98
N GLY A 473 -22.35 -0.66 -4.87
CA GLY A 473 -23.00 -1.81 -4.25
C GLY A 473 -23.99 -2.56 -5.16
N LYS A 474 -24.16 -2.13 -6.41
CA LYS A 474 -25.00 -2.81 -7.42
C LYS A 474 -24.13 -3.50 -8.45
N ALA A 475 -24.52 -4.71 -8.86
CA ALA A 475 -23.88 -5.40 -9.99
C ALA A 475 -24.31 -4.73 -11.30
N TYR A 476 -23.33 -4.30 -12.10
CA TYR A 476 -23.58 -3.70 -13.42
C TYR A 476 -23.08 -4.56 -14.57
N ALA A 477 -22.30 -5.60 -14.29
CA ALA A 477 -21.89 -6.58 -15.29
C ALA A 477 -21.61 -7.93 -14.64
N ARG A 478 -21.72 -8.99 -15.42
CA ARG A 478 -21.41 -10.36 -15.00
C ARG A 478 -20.72 -11.10 -16.14
N ALA A 479 -19.55 -11.68 -15.85
CA ALA A 479 -18.83 -12.52 -16.79
C ALA A 479 -18.87 -13.99 -16.38
N VAL A 480 -18.88 -14.89 -17.37
CA VAL A 480 -18.76 -16.34 -17.21
C VAL A 480 -17.49 -16.80 -17.90
N PHE A 481 -16.74 -17.66 -17.23
CA PHE A 481 -15.47 -18.20 -17.70
C PHE A 481 -15.62 -19.69 -18.01
N GLU A 482 -14.84 -20.17 -18.95
CA GLU A 482 -14.72 -21.58 -19.30
C GLU A 482 -13.23 -21.96 -19.27
N ASN A 483 -12.84 -22.87 -18.37
CA ASN A 483 -11.45 -23.25 -18.13
C ASN A 483 -10.52 -22.07 -17.72
N GLY A 484 -11.08 -21.06 -17.05
CA GLY A 484 -10.35 -19.85 -16.64
C GLY A 484 -10.27 -18.76 -17.70
N PHE A 485 -10.89 -18.96 -18.88
CA PHE A 485 -10.95 -17.95 -19.94
C PHE A 485 -12.37 -17.37 -20.05
N PRO A 486 -12.51 -16.06 -20.32
CA PRO A 486 -13.81 -15.45 -20.46
C PRO A 486 -14.57 -16.03 -21.65
N LYS A 487 -15.82 -16.38 -21.42
CA LYS A 487 -16.75 -16.91 -22.44
C LYS A 487 -17.79 -15.88 -22.83
N THR A 488 -18.43 -15.29 -21.83
CA THR A 488 -19.44 -14.24 -22.03
C THR A 488 -19.33 -13.21 -20.95
N ARG A 489 -19.72 -11.97 -21.25
CA ARG A 489 -19.94 -10.91 -20.27
C ARG A 489 -21.26 -10.22 -20.58
N SER A 490 -22.15 -10.17 -19.61
CA SER A 490 -23.40 -9.45 -19.68
C SER A 490 -23.25 -8.11 -18.96
N VAL A 491 -23.80 -7.04 -19.51
CA VAL A 491 -23.69 -5.67 -18.95
C VAL A 491 -25.07 -5.04 -18.88
N ASP A 492 -25.40 -4.52 -17.72
CA ASP A 492 -26.53 -3.65 -17.45
C ASP A 492 -26.08 -2.21 -17.74
N ASN A 493 -26.59 -1.61 -18.78
CA ASN A 493 -26.14 -0.31 -19.29
C ASN A 493 -26.79 0.86 -18.57
N ASP A 494 -28.06 0.73 -18.14
CA ASP A 494 -28.85 1.79 -17.55
C ASP A 494 -29.06 1.66 -16.03
N GLY A 495 -28.70 0.52 -15.45
CA GLY A 495 -28.73 0.28 -14.00
C GLY A 495 -30.07 -0.18 -13.46
N ASP A 496 -30.94 -0.73 -14.34
CA ASP A 496 -32.26 -1.22 -13.98
C ASP A 496 -32.24 -2.66 -13.43
N GLY A 497 -31.14 -3.38 -13.64
CA GLY A 497 -30.89 -4.75 -13.18
C GLY A 497 -31.12 -5.80 -14.27
N ILE A 498 -31.44 -5.39 -15.48
CA ILE A 498 -31.51 -6.23 -16.68
C ILE A 498 -30.18 -6.08 -17.43
N PHE A 499 -29.67 -7.16 -17.99
CA PHE A 499 -28.41 -7.14 -18.74
C PHE A 499 -28.70 -7.12 -20.25
N GLU A 500 -28.77 -5.91 -20.82
CA GLU A 500 -29.15 -5.73 -22.25
C GLU A 500 -28.01 -6.13 -23.19
N THR A 501 -26.76 -5.91 -22.76
CA THR A 501 -25.59 -6.19 -23.59
C THR A 501 -24.95 -7.51 -23.21
N VAL A 502 -24.71 -8.38 -24.19
CA VAL A 502 -23.96 -9.62 -24.04
C VAL A 502 -22.76 -9.62 -24.96
N GLU A 503 -21.57 -9.59 -24.38
CA GLU A 503 -20.30 -9.78 -25.08
C GLU A 503 -19.94 -11.27 -25.08
N VAL A 504 -19.59 -11.81 -26.23
CA VAL A 504 -19.15 -13.20 -26.43
C VAL A 504 -17.70 -13.19 -26.85
N PHE A 505 -16.86 -13.94 -26.11
CA PHE A 505 -15.44 -14.01 -26.37
C PHE A 505 -15.05 -15.25 -27.14
N GLY A 506 -14.04 -15.12 -27.99
CA GLY A 506 -13.38 -16.22 -28.69
C GLY A 506 -11.94 -16.31 -28.26
N ARG A 507 -11.32 -17.48 -28.45
CA ARG A 507 -9.90 -17.72 -28.19
C ARG A 507 -9.25 -18.26 -29.45
N ASP A 508 -8.28 -17.51 -29.97
CA ASP A 508 -7.45 -17.95 -31.09
C ASP A 508 -6.13 -17.17 -31.05
N THR A 509 -5.05 -17.87 -30.79
CA THR A 509 -3.71 -17.26 -30.67
C THR A 509 -3.18 -16.72 -31.99
N GLU A 510 -3.58 -17.29 -33.14
CA GLU A 510 -3.12 -16.83 -34.45
C GLU A 510 -3.92 -15.61 -34.93
N ASN A 511 -5.18 -15.52 -34.56
CA ASN A 511 -6.10 -14.52 -35.08
C ASN A 511 -6.29 -13.28 -34.20
N ALA A 512 -5.93 -13.32 -32.92
CA ALA A 512 -5.92 -12.14 -32.03
C ALA A 512 -4.98 -11.01 -32.52
N MET A 513 -4.00 -11.32 -33.37
CA MET A 513 -3.13 -10.33 -34.01
C MET A 513 -3.84 -9.43 -35.03
N HIS A 514 -5.00 -9.86 -35.53
CA HIS A 514 -5.78 -9.12 -36.54
C HIS A 514 -6.75 -8.10 -35.90
N LEU A 515 -6.93 -8.15 -34.58
CA LEU A 515 -7.74 -7.16 -33.87
C LEU A 515 -7.06 -5.78 -33.90
N SER A 516 -7.85 -4.74 -34.07
CA SER A 516 -7.36 -3.36 -33.94
C SER A 516 -6.85 -3.10 -32.50
N SER A 517 -6.03 -2.07 -32.34
CA SER A 517 -5.54 -1.68 -31.00
C SER A 517 -6.68 -1.31 -30.04
N GLU A 518 -7.77 -0.78 -30.57
CA GLU A 518 -8.98 -0.41 -29.83
C GLU A 518 -9.75 -1.65 -29.38
N GLU A 519 -9.92 -2.64 -30.25
CA GLU A 519 -10.55 -3.93 -29.94
C GLU A 519 -9.74 -4.70 -28.88
N ARG A 520 -8.40 -4.69 -28.97
CA ARG A 520 -7.50 -5.28 -27.96
C ARG A 520 -7.59 -4.54 -26.61
N LEU A 521 -7.64 -3.22 -26.63
CA LEU A 521 -7.78 -2.40 -25.44
C LEU A 521 -9.13 -2.66 -24.75
N ARG A 522 -10.20 -2.85 -25.53
CA ARG A 522 -11.54 -3.18 -25.04
C ARG A 522 -11.55 -4.52 -24.32
N VAL A 523 -10.93 -5.55 -24.87
CA VAL A 523 -10.73 -6.85 -24.21
C VAL A 523 -9.91 -6.72 -22.94
N SER A 524 -8.81 -5.98 -22.96
CA SER A 524 -7.92 -5.84 -21.81
C SER A 524 -8.51 -5.01 -20.66
N LYS A 525 -9.40 -4.07 -20.94
CA LYS A 525 -10.09 -3.27 -19.94
C LYS A 525 -11.22 -4.03 -19.25
N ASN A 526 -11.90 -4.89 -19.99
CA ASN A 526 -13.11 -5.57 -19.52
C ASN A 526 -12.80 -6.88 -18.81
N ILE A 527 -11.56 -7.40 -18.90
CA ILE A 527 -11.18 -8.71 -18.36
C ILE A 527 -9.85 -8.58 -17.67
N LEU A 528 -9.90 -8.41 -16.36
CA LEU A 528 -8.71 -8.45 -15.52
C LEU A 528 -8.07 -9.84 -15.57
N GLY A 529 -6.76 -9.88 -15.85
CA GLY A 529 -5.98 -11.12 -15.86
C GLY A 529 -5.99 -11.87 -17.18
N SER A 530 -6.61 -11.31 -18.24
CA SER A 530 -6.34 -11.83 -19.57
C SER A 530 -4.94 -11.34 -20.01
N PRO A 531 -3.94 -12.21 -20.08
CA PRO A 531 -2.64 -11.80 -20.62
C PRO A 531 -2.85 -11.30 -22.02
N LYS A 532 -2.21 -10.18 -22.37
CA LYS A 532 -2.25 -9.58 -23.71
C LYS A 532 -1.89 -10.55 -24.84
N ASP A 533 -1.29 -11.68 -24.49
CA ASP A 533 -0.71 -12.67 -25.39
C ASP A 533 -1.52 -13.98 -25.52
N GLU A 534 -2.65 -14.13 -24.81
CA GLU A 534 -3.41 -15.39 -24.81
C GLU A 534 -4.48 -15.53 -25.89
N GLY A 535 -4.55 -14.62 -26.83
CA GLY A 535 -5.42 -14.75 -28.00
C GLY A 535 -6.92 -14.67 -27.71
N VAL A 536 -7.33 -13.98 -26.62
CA VAL A 536 -8.73 -13.70 -26.33
C VAL A 536 -9.17 -12.49 -27.14
N TYR A 537 -10.30 -12.59 -27.81
CA TYR A 537 -10.92 -11.51 -28.60
C TYR A 537 -12.44 -11.51 -28.44
N ILE A 538 -13.07 -10.37 -28.68
CA ILE A 538 -14.54 -10.30 -28.75
C ILE A 538 -14.98 -10.95 -30.05
N LYS A 539 -15.76 -12.03 -29.93
CA LYS A 539 -16.32 -12.74 -31.07
C LYS A 539 -17.66 -12.15 -31.51
N ALA A 540 -18.50 -11.72 -30.56
CA ALA A 540 -19.77 -11.09 -30.84
C ALA A 540 -20.18 -10.16 -29.69
N ILE A 541 -20.92 -9.11 -30.02
CA ILE A 541 -21.66 -8.27 -29.09
C ILE A 541 -23.12 -8.32 -29.49
N ARG A 542 -24.02 -8.58 -28.55
CA ARG A 542 -25.47 -8.60 -28.73
C ARG A 542 -26.10 -7.62 -27.78
N ILE A 543 -27.00 -6.80 -28.24
CA ILE A 543 -27.74 -5.84 -27.44
C ILE A 543 -29.23 -6.04 -27.68
N ASP A 544 -29.95 -6.31 -26.62
CA ASP A 544 -31.40 -6.32 -26.53
C ASP A 544 -31.80 -5.03 -25.81
N ARG A 545 -32.43 -4.09 -26.48
CA ARG A 545 -32.72 -2.76 -25.95
C ARG A 545 -34.10 -2.62 -25.35
N ASP A 546 -35.03 -3.40 -25.83
CA ASP A 546 -36.41 -3.34 -25.38
C ASP A 546 -36.80 -4.45 -24.40
N GLY A 547 -35.84 -5.37 -24.13
CA GLY A 547 -35.99 -6.42 -23.13
C GLY A 547 -36.89 -7.56 -23.56
N ASP A 548 -37.12 -7.74 -24.86
CA ASP A 548 -37.98 -8.80 -25.42
C ASP A 548 -37.26 -10.16 -25.56
N ALA A 549 -36.01 -10.25 -25.17
CA ALA A 549 -35.08 -11.37 -25.27
C ALA A 549 -34.60 -11.67 -26.72
N SER A 550 -34.89 -10.78 -27.66
CA SER A 550 -34.32 -10.75 -29.00
C SER A 550 -33.21 -9.70 -29.07
N ALA A 551 -32.16 -9.93 -29.81
CA ALA A 551 -31.15 -8.91 -29.96
C ALA A 551 -31.52 -7.95 -31.08
N ASP A 552 -31.64 -6.65 -30.75
CA ASP A 552 -31.84 -5.57 -31.73
C ASP A 552 -30.54 -5.19 -32.43
N PHE A 553 -29.42 -5.51 -31.83
CA PHE A 553 -28.10 -5.22 -32.37
C PHE A 553 -27.17 -6.42 -32.20
N ILE A 554 -26.52 -6.84 -33.28
CA ILE A 554 -25.50 -7.87 -33.25
C ILE A 554 -24.26 -7.38 -34.00
N GLU A 555 -23.11 -7.44 -33.32
CA GLU A 555 -21.80 -7.19 -33.92
C GLU A 555 -20.98 -8.49 -33.82
N GLU A 556 -20.51 -9.01 -34.93
CA GLU A 556 -19.76 -10.27 -34.98
C GLU A 556 -18.38 -10.04 -35.62
N TYR A 557 -17.39 -10.63 -35.03
CA TYR A 557 -16.02 -10.62 -35.52
C TYR A 557 -15.60 -12.03 -35.91
N ALA A 558 -15.15 -12.17 -37.13
CA ALA A 558 -14.52 -13.40 -37.58
C ALA A 558 -13.05 -13.43 -37.21
N ALA A 559 -12.50 -14.64 -37.12
CA ALA A 559 -11.10 -14.88 -36.76
C ALA A 559 -10.10 -14.19 -37.70
N ASP A 560 -10.42 -13.92 -38.92
CA ASP A 560 -9.60 -13.24 -39.93
C ASP A 560 -9.74 -11.71 -39.93
N GLY A 561 -10.43 -11.15 -38.91
CA GLY A 561 -10.67 -9.71 -38.78
C GLY A 561 -11.82 -9.16 -39.60
N ALA A 562 -12.60 -10.03 -40.25
CA ALA A 562 -13.86 -9.60 -40.82
C ALA A 562 -14.85 -9.24 -39.74
N LYS A 563 -15.71 -8.25 -40.00
CA LYS A 563 -16.71 -7.77 -39.07
C LYS A 563 -18.06 -7.69 -39.73
N THR A 564 -19.10 -8.18 -39.06
CA THR A 564 -20.49 -8.03 -39.48
C THR A 564 -21.26 -7.33 -38.35
N VAL A 565 -22.06 -6.34 -38.70
CA VAL A 565 -23.00 -5.70 -37.80
C VAL A 565 -24.39 -5.81 -38.39
N SER A 566 -25.35 -6.22 -37.59
CA SER A 566 -26.76 -6.25 -37.93
C SER A 566 -27.55 -5.46 -36.90
N TRP A 567 -28.49 -4.63 -37.34
CA TRP A 567 -29.26 -3.77 -36.45
C TRP A 567 -30.74 -3.76 -36.91
N ASP A 568 -31.62 -4.11 -35.98
CA ASP A 568 -33.06 -3.88 -36.03
C ASP A 568 -33.29 -2.52 -35.34
N THR A 569 -33.75 -1.54 -36.10
CA THR A 569 -33.88 -0.17 -35.61
C THR A 569 -35.24 0.16 -35.05
N ASP A 570 -36.29 -0.63 -35.49
CA ASP A 570 -37.67 -0.43 -35.10
C ASP A 570 -38.27 -1.55 -34.24
N GLY A 571 -37.47 -2.60 -33.92
CA GLY A 571 -37.88 -3.71 -33.07
C GLY A 571 -38.87 -4.67 -33.69
N ASP A 572 -38.94 -4.74 -35.05
CA ASP A 572 -39.89 -5.61 -35.76
C ASP A 572 -39.37 -7.07 -35.95
N GLY A 573 -38.13 -7.34 -35.45
CA GLY A 573 -37.44 -8.62 -35.56
C GLY A 573 -36.77 -8.83 -36.92
N LEU A 574 -36.67 -7.81 -37.74
CA LEU A 574 -36.03 -7.88 -39.06
C LEU A 574 -34.88 -6.86 -39.11
N TRP A 575 -33.74 -7.29 -39.60
CA TRP A 575 -32.56 -6.44 -39.72
C TRP A 575 -32.75 -5.31 -40.72
N ASP A 576 -32.77 -4.07 -40.29
CA ASP A 576 -32.86 -2.89 -41.14
C ASP A 576 -31.52 -2.46 -41.69
N VAL A 577 -30.46 -2.63 -40.91
CA VAL A 577 -29.11 -2.25 -41.29
C VAL A 577 -28.18 -3.47 -41.15
N ARG A 578 -27.40 -3.71 -42.19
CA ARG A 578 -26.31 -4.68 -42.15
C ARG A 578 -25.03 -4.04 -42.68
N TYR A 579 -23.96 -4.12 -41.87
CA TYR A 579 -22.65 -3.68 -42.25
C TYR A 579 -21.68 -4.88 -42.25
N GLU A 580 -20.88 -4.96 -43.31
CA GLU A 580 -19.88 -6.01 -43.46
C GLU A 580 -18.53 -5.37 -43.80
N ARG A 581 -17.50 -5.68 -43.01
CA ARG A 581 -16.10 -5.37 -43.30
C ARG A 581 -15.37 -6.66 -43.60
N MET A 582 -14.79 -6.77 -44.79
CA MET A 582 -14.02 -7.96 -45.16
C MET A 582 -12.67 -7.96 -44.45
N ALA A 583 -12.11 -9.16 -44.23
CA ALA A 583 -10.78 -9.33 -43.69
C ALA A 583 -9.75 -8.51 -44.45
N GLN A 584 -8.94 -7.77 -43.71
CA GLN A 584 -7.90 -6.92 -44.26
C GLN A 584 -6.70 -7.75 -44.74
N LYS A 585 -6.46 -7.79 -46.04
CA LYS A 585 -5.28 -8.44 -46.61
C LYS A 585 -4.16 -7.40 -46.72
N ALA A 586 -2.96 -7.77 -46.27
CA ALA A 586 -1.79 -6.89 -46.30
C ALA A 586 -1.61 -6.26 -47.72
N GLY A 587 -1.55 -4.91 -47.74
CA GLY A 587 -1.37 -4.14 -48.97
C GLY A 587 -2.59 -3.98 -49.88
N LYS A 588 -3.79 -4.42 -49.42
CA LYS A 588 -5.06 -4.20 -50.10
C LYS A 588 -5.93 -3.21 -49.37
N ALA A 589 -6.83 -2.55 -50.09
CA ALA A 589 -7.82 -1.67 -49.51
C ALA A 589 -8.79 -2.46 -48.60
N THR A 590 -9.20 -1.88 -47.50
CA THR A 590 -10.28 -2.40 -46.65
C THR A 590 -11.58 -2.27 -47.42
N VAL A 591 -12.28 -3.36 -47.64
CA VAL A 591 -13.57 -3.41 -48.35
C VAL A 591 -14.69 -3.51 -47.31
N GLU A 592 -15.65 -2.59 -47.40
CA GLU A 592 -16.79 -2.49 -46.50
C GLU A 592 -18.06 -2.44 -47.33
N THR A 593 -19.14 -3.04 -46.82
CA THR A 593 -20.45 -3.01 -47.45
C THR A 593 -21.49 -2.70 -46.39
N ALA A 594 -22.23 -1.61 -46.55
CA ALA A 594 -23.40 -1.29 -45.73
C ALA A 594 -24.67 -1.49 -46.53
N SER A 595 -25.59 -2.27 -46.00
CA SER A 595 -26.91 -2.49 -46.57
C SER A 595 -27.96 -1.98 -45.60
N PHE A 596 -28.94 -1.23 -46.06
CA PHE A 596 -30.01 -0.71 -45.21
C PHE A 596 -31.31 -0.58 -45.96
N TYR A 597 -32.42 -0.63 -45.24
CA TYR A 597 -33.73 -0.42 -45.78
C TYR A 597 -34.23 1.00 -45.54
N LEU A 598 -34.80 1.60 -46.58
CA LEU A 598 -35.46 2.90 -46.51
C LEU A 598 -36.92 2.71 -46.17
N PHE A 599 -37.36 3.35 -45.11
CA PHE A 599 -38.79 3.40 -44.74
C PHE A 599 -39.52 4.52 -45.49
N PRO A 600 -40.82 4.42 -45.70
CA PRO A 600 -41.71 3.33 -45.31
C PRO A 600 -41.76 2.17 -46.31
N GLU A 601 -41.10 2.28 -47.46
CA GLU A 601 -41.25 1.33 -48.61
C GLU A 601 -40.29 0.12 -48.50
N ARG A 602 -39.51 0.01 -47.44
CA ARG A 602 -38.44 -1.01 -47.26
C ARG A 602 -37.57 -1.18 -48.51
N ARG A 603 -37.15 -0.06 -49.11
CA ARG A 603 -36.29 -0.10 -50.28
C ARG A 603 -34.83 -0.35 -49.86
N LEU A 604 -34.24 -1.46 -50.29
CA LEU A 604 -32.87 -1.81 -50.02
C LEU A 604 -31.91 -0.84 -50.73
N VAL A 605 -30.98 -0.28 -49.94
CA VAL A 605 -29.81 0.46 -50.42
C VAL A 605 -28.56 -0.27 -49.98
N VAL A 606 -27.62 -0.46 -50.91
CA VAL A 606 -26.32 -1.08 -50.62
C VAL A 606 -25.22 -0.11 -51.00
N VAL A 607 -24.33 0.18 -50.06
CA VAL A 607 -23.16 1.04 -50.27
C VAL A 607 -21.89 0.23 -50.09
N GLY A 608 -21.07 0.11 -51.12
CA GLY A 608 -19.76 -0.48 -51.05
C GLY A 608 -18.71 0.60 -50.92
N SER A 609 -17.79 0.45 -49.97
CA SER A 609 -16.70 1.39 -49.67
C SER A 609 -15.33 0.70 -49.75
N GLU A 610 -14.32 1.46 -50.12
CA GLU A 610 -12.92 1.05 -50.03
C GLU A 610 -12.13 2.08 -49.20
N ASN A 611 -11.48 1.65 -48.11
CA ASN A 611 -10.81 2.51 -47.15
C ASN A 611 -11.74 3.64 -46.63
N GLY A 612 -13.00 3.30 -46.31
CA GLY A 612 -13.99 4.29 -45.85
C GLY A 612 -14.51 5.26 -46.92
N VAL A 613 -14.11 5.10 -48.18
CA VAL A 613 -14.57 5.93 -49.29
C VAL A 613 -15.60 5.14 -50.11
N PRO A 614 -16.85 5.61 -50.24
CA PRO A 614 -17.85 4.94 -51.05
C PRO A 614 -17.43 4.84 -52.51
N VAL A 615 -17.51 3.63 -53.06
CA VAL A 615 -17.15 3.33 -54.45
C VAL A 615 -18.31 2.84 -55.25
N LYS A 616 -19.36 2.32 -54.58
CA LYS A 616 -20.54 1.74 -55.21
C LYS A 616 -21.80 2.00 -54.37
N VAL A 617 -22.88 2.40 -55.01
CA VAL A 617 -24.21 2.49 -54.38
C VAL A 617 -25.21 1.80 -55.28
N VAL A 618 -26.02 0.89 -54.70
CA VAL A 618 -27.11 0.23 -55.37
C VAL A 618 -28.42 0.55 -54.67
N SER A 619 -29.40 1.05 -55.34
CA SER A 619 -30.72 1.32 -54.78
C SER A 619 -31.82 0.94 -55.74
N GLY A 620 -32.80 0.14 -55.29
CA GLY A 620 -33.89 -0.34 -56.11
C GLY A 620 -33.43 -1.08 -57.36
N GLY A 621 -32.30 -1.83 -57.29
CA GLY A 621 -31.74 -2.55 -58.43
C GLY A 621 -30.89 -1.72 -59.39
N ILE A 622 -30.74 -0.40 -59.15
CA ILE A 622 -29.95 0.48 -59.99
C ILE A 622 -28.57 0.68 -59.34
N ASP A 623 -27.51 0.43 -60.10
CA ASP A 623 -26.10 0.62 -59.68
C ASP A 623 -25.63 2.04 -60.00
N TYR A 624 -25.24 2.78 -58.99
CA TYR A 624 -24.72 4.15 -59.09
C TYR A 624 -23.20 4.15 -58.82
N ASN A 625 -22.40 4.39 -59.85
CA ASN A 625 -20.96 4.45 -59.73
C ASN A 625 -20.52 5.83 -59.14
N VAL A 626 -20.16 5.86 -57.87
CA VAL A 626 -19.80 7.08 -57.12
C VAL A 626 -18.47 7.68 -57.55
N ARG A 627 -17.51 6.86 -57.99
CA ARG A 627 -16.17 7.31 -58.40
C ARG A 627 -16.12 8.18 -59.66
N LYS A 628 -17.14 8.13 -60.48
CA LYS A 628 -17.18 8.84 -61.76
C LYS A 628 -17.99 10.15 -61.74
N GLY A 629 -18.20 10.74 -60.57
CA GLY A 629 -18.86 12.05 -60.46
C GLY A 629 -20.31 12.11 -60.90
N LYS A 630 -20.98 10.98 -61.06
CA LYS A 630 -22.37 10.94 -61.44
C LYS A 630 -23.30 10.97 -60.23
N ARG A 631 -23.50 12.17 -59.63
CA ARG A 631 -24.70 12.56 -58.87
C ARG A 631 -25.03 11.74 -57.63
N ALA A 632 -24.10 11.08 -56.95
CA ALA A 632 -24.33 10.54 -55.62
C ALA A 632 -23.41 11.30 -54.62
N SER A 633 -23.99 11.78 -53.54
CA SER A 633 -23.26 12.41 -52.44
C SER A 633 -23.55 11.65 -51.17
N LEU A 634 -22.54 11.23 -50.45
CA LEU A 634 -22.66 10.53 -49.20
C LEU A 634 -22.49 11.52 -48.05
N TYR A 635 -23.34 11.41 -47.06
CA TYR A 635 -23.37 12.31 -45.93
C TYR A 635 -23.39 11.53 -44.65
N TRP A 636 -22.56 11.93 -43.67
CA TRP A 636 -22.62 11.45 -42.30
C TRP A 636 -23.44 12.40 -41.47
N ILE A 637 -24.40 11.89 -40.75
CA ILE A 637 -25.35 12.68 -39.99
C ILE A 637 -25.37 12.17 -38.56
N GLY A 638 -25.50 13.07 -37.57
CA GLY A 638 -25.47 12.73 -36.15
C GLY A 638 -26.65 11.91 -35.67
N GLU A 639 -26.67 11.63 -34.37
CA GLU A 639 -27.66 10.76 -33.71
C GLU A 639 -29.11 11.02 -34.15
N ALA A 640 -29.77 9.93 -34.56
CA ALA A 640 -31.21 9.92 -34.67
C ALA A 640 -31.81 9.09 -33.54
N GLY A 641 -32.50 9.77 -32.62
CA GLY A 641 -33.21 9.13 -31.52
C GLY A 641 -34.71 9.01 -31.75
N THR A 642 -35.25 9.75 -32.74
CA THR A 642 -36.69 9.79 -33.06
C THR A 642 -36.91 9.97 -34.55
N ALA A 643 -38.11 9.71 -35.04
CA ALA A 643 -38.52 9.93 -36.45
C ALA A 643 -38.39 11.43 -36.85
N GLU A 644 -38.50 12.35 -35.90
CA GLU A 644 -38.27 13.77 -36.12
C GLU A 644 -36.77 14.10 -36.29
N ASP A 645 -35.91 13.39 -35.60
CA ASP A 645 -34.47 13.50 -35.74
C ASP A 645 -33.98 12.93 -37.06
N GLU A 646 -34.59 11.87 -37.55
CA GLU A 646 -34.34 11.35 -38.90
C GLU A 646 -34.68 12.38 -39.99
N ALA A 647 -35.79 13.08 -39.87
CA ALA A 647 -36.19 14.15 -40.78
C ALA A 647 -35.25 15.35 -40.74
N ARG A 648 -34.72 15.71 -39.58
CA ARG A 648 -33.67 16.74 -39.39
C ARG A 648 -32.31 16.23 -39.92
N ALA A 649 -31.98 15.01 -39.69
CA ALA A 649 -30.73 14.42 -40.12
C ALA A 649 -30.60 14.39 -41.66
N VAL A 650 -31.66 14.26 -42.37
CA VAL A 650 -31.68 14.40 -43.83
C VAL A 650 -31.32 15.82 -44.29
N SER A 651 -31.45 16.84 -43.46
CA SER A 651 -31.13 18.23 -43.76
C SER A 651 -29.79 18.69 -43.18
N ALA A 652 -29.20 18.00 -42.18
CA ALA A 652 -27.95 18.35 -41.54
C ALA A 652 -26.76 17.57 -42.13
N LEU A 653 -25.92 18.19 -42.88
CA LEU A 653 -25.04 17.54 -43.84
C LEU A 653 -23.57 17.54 -43.39
N ALA A 654 -22.93 16.41 -43.47
CA ALA A 654 -21.50 16.36 -43.71
C ALA A 654 -21.21 16.64 -45.19
N SER A 655 -20.18 17.38 -45.53
CA SER A 655 -19.77 17.61 -46.91
C SER A 655 -19.00 16.39 -47.42
N VAL A 656 -19.31 16.00 -48.66
CA VAL A 656 -18.52 15.03 -49.40
C VAL A 656 -17.73 15.78 -50.46
N SER A 657 -16.42 15.64 -50.48
CA SER A 657 -15.55 16.21 -51.50
C SER A 657 -15.82 15.55 -52.86
N GLU A 658 -15.44 16.21 -53.99
CA GLU A 658 -15.54 15.64 -55.33
C GLU A 658 -14.80 14.29 -55.49
N GLU A 659 -13.81 14.03 -54.61
CA GLU A 659 -13.05 12.80 -54.53
C GLU A 659 -13.73 11.72 -53.66
N GLY A 660 -14.92 11.99 -53.09
CA GLY A 660 -15.70 11.04 -52.27
C GLY A 660 -15.29 10.98 -50.80
N LYS A 661 -14.51 11.93 -50.29
CA LYS A 661 -14.13 12.01 -48.87
C LYS A 661 -15.29 12.57 -48.04
N VAL A 662 -15.76 11.79 -47.06
CA VAL A 662 -16.84 12.18 -46.15
C VAL A 662 -16.23 12.85 -44.93
N THR A 663 -16.71 14.06 -44.57
CA THR A 663 -16.30 14.76 -43.36
C THR A 663 -17.47 14.72 -42.35
N PRO A 664 -17.36 14.00 -41.24
CA PRO A 664 -18.43 13.86 -40.27
C PRO A 664 -18.74 15.18 -39.53
N VAL A 665 -19.98 15.33 -39.07
CA VAL A 665 -20.38 16.44 -38.22
C VAL A 665 -19.74 16.24 -36.82
N GLN A 666 -19.06 17.28 -36.30
CA GLN A 666 -18.44 17.23 -34.97
C GLN A 666 -19.48 17.00 -33.85
N GLY A 667 -19.19 16.05 -32.96
CA GLY A 667 -19.95 15.83 -31.73
C GLY A 667 -21.05 14.77 -31.80
N ALA A 668 -21.14 14.04 -32.89
CA ALA A 668 -22.15 12.98 -33.00
C ALA A 668 -21.64 11.67 -32.35
N SER A 669 -22.42 11.09 -31.45
CA SER A 669 -22.15 9.80 -30.81
C SER A 669 -22.67 8.61 -31.64
N ARG A 670 -23.66 8.83 -32.51
CA ARG A 670 -24.11 7.90 -33.55
C ARG A 670 -24.10 8.61 -34.89
N LEU A 671 -23.62 7.94 -35.91
CA LEU A 671 -23.54 8.51 -37.24
C LEU A 671 -24.58 7.88 -38.14
N MET A 672 -25.24 8.72 -38.90
CA MET A 672 -26.20 8.32 -39.90
C MET A 672 -25.61 8.51 -41.30
N LEU A 673 -25.68 7.50 -42.13
CA LEU A 673 -25.24 7.56 -43.49
C LEU A 673 -26.41 8.04 -44.37
N ALA A 674 -26.24 9.17 -45.03
CA ALA A 674 -27.22 9.61 -46.04
C ALA A 674 -26.58 9.61 -47.43
N VAL A 675 -27.32 9.07 -48.38
CA VAL A 675 -26.93 9.00 -49.78
C VAL A 675 -27.90 9.81 -50.61
N ARG A 676 -27.42 10.77 -51.40
CA ARG A 676 -28.25 11.55 -52.32
C ARG A 676 -28.07 11.03 -53.74
N ILE A 677 -29.13 10.52 -54.33
CA ILE A 677 -29.13 9.94 -55.64
C ILE A 677 -30.26 10.62 -56.46
N GLY A 678 -29.89 11.25 -57.59
CA GLY A 678 -30.88 11.88 -58.47
C GLY A 678 -31.74 12.99 -57.84
N GLY A 679 -31.22 13.67 -56.77
CA GLY A 679 -31.93 14.70 -56.04
C GLY A 679 -32.71 14.16 -54.82
N VAL A 680 -32.84 12.88 -54.63
CA VAL A 680 -33.46 12.21 -53.48
C VAL A 680 -32.39 11.83 -52.46
N THR A 681 -32.59 12.18 -51.20
CA THR A 681 -31.70 11.78 -50.10
C THR A 681 -32.27 10.53 -49.43
N TYR A 682 -31.42 9.54 -49.24
CA TYR A 682 -31.71 8.27 -48.57
C TYR A 682 -30.79 8.23 -47.34
N ALA A 683 -31.35 7.99 -46.19
CA ALA A 683 -30.59 8.01 -44.92
C ALA A 683 -30.76 6.69 -44.16
N ALA A 684 -29.70 6.25 -43.52
CA ALA A 684 -29.73 5.11 -42.60
C ALA A 684 -28.72 5.33 -41.47
N ILE A 685 -29.01 4.76 -40.30
CA ILE A 685 -28.14 4.79 -39.16
C ILE A 685 -27.06 3.73 -39.36
N VAL A 686 -25.80 4.11 -39.22
CA VAL A 686 -24.62 3.22 -39.26
C VAL A 686 -24.07 3.08 -37.85
N PRO A 687 -24.04 1.85 -37.29
CA PRO A 687 -23.70 1.63 -35.91
C PRO A 687 -22.23 2.00 -35.55
N ASP A 688 -21.35 2.02 -36.53
CA ASP A 688 -19.93 2.25 -36.29
C ASP A 688 -19.29 3.01 -37.47
N VAL A 689 -18.87 4.22 -37.22
CA VAL A 689 -18.09 5.02 -38.18
C VAL A 689 -16.64 4.92 -37.79
N PRO A 690 -15.73 4.53 -38.68
CA PRO A 690 -14.30 4.57 -38.40
C PRO A 690 -13.87 6.00 -38.02
N LYS A 691 -13.37 6.19 -36.84
CA LYS A 691 -12.70 7.47 -36.47
C LYS A 691 -11.53 7.66 -37.42
N GLU A 692 -11.55 8.73 -38.21
CA GLU A 692 -10.35 9.15 -38.92
C GLU A 692 -9.21 9.28 -37.89
N THR A 693 -8.13 8.54 -38.06
CA THR A 693 -6.87 8.85 -37.39
C THR A 693 -6.50 10.28 -37.79
N SER A 694 -6.60 11.20 -36.84
CA SER A 694 -6.20 12.58 -37.01
C SER A 694 -4.71 12.62 -37.39
N SER A 695 -4.43 12.72 -38.68
CA SER A 695 -3.16 13.32 -39.10
C SER A 695 -3.26 14.80 -38.73
N GLU A 696 -2.41 15.21 -37.81
CA GLU A 696 -2.22 16.62 -37.45
C GLU A 696 -2.08 17.47 -38.69
N THR A 697 -3.12 18.21 -39.03
CA THR A 697 -3.03 19.40 -39.83
C THR A 697 -3.57 20.53 -38.97
N THR A 698 -2.66 21.32 -38.41
CA THR A 698 -2.92 22.61 -37.82
C THR A 698 -3.64 23.50 -38.83
N GLY A 699 -4.93 23.65 -38.64
CA GLY A 699 -5.77 24.57 -39.34
C GLY A 699 -6.85 25.12 -38.40
N ASP A 700 -6.81 26.42 -38.15
CA ASP A 700 -7.69 27.16 -37.26
C ASP A 700 -9.17 26.79 -37.45
N LEU A 701 -9.76 26.21 -36.40
CA LEU A 701 -11.20 25.98 -36.28
C LEU A 701 -11.85 27.21 -35.68
N PRO A 702 -12.95 27.74 -36.24
CA PRO A 702 -13.70 28.84 -35.65
C PRO A 702 -14.34 28.36 -34.33
N LYS A 703 -14.08 29.12 -33.26
CA LYS A 703 -14.69 28.92 -31.95
C LYS A 703 -16.21 28.92 -32.06
N ALA A 704 -16.84 27.78 -31.79
CA ALA A 704 -18.27 27.72 -31.56
C ALA A 704 -18.60 28.48 -30.27
N ALA A 705 -19.58 29.36 -30.37
CA ALA A 705 -20.05 30.21 -29.30
C ALA A 705 -20.55 29.38 -28.12
N GLN A 706 -19.94 29.61 -26.97
CA GLN A 706 -20.50 29.19 -25.70
C GLN A 706 -21.76 29.98 -25.44
N THR A 707 -22.90 29.34 -25.48
CA THR A 707 -24.14 29.89 -24.94
C THR A 707 -24.10 29.70 -23.42
N SER A 708 -23.70 30.73 -22.72
CA SER A 708 -23.86 30.84 -21.27
C SER A 708 -25.36 30.93 -20.94
N GLN A 709 -25.90 29.91 -20.29
CA GLN A 709 -27.14 30.02 -19.55
C GLN A 709 -26.85 30.73 -18.23
N THR A 710 -27.15 32.05 -18.19
CA THR A 710 -27.32 32.82 -16.97
C THR A 710 -28.64 32.39 -16.32
N ALA A 711 -28.54 31.69 -15.21
CA ALA A 711 -29.67 31.54 -14.28
C ALA A 711 -29.85 32.86 -13.55
N ALA A 712 -31.01 33.48 -13.70
CA ALA A 712 -31.40 34.68 -12.99
C ALA A 712 -31.67 34.33 -11.52
N GLU A 713 -30.93 34.98 -10.63
CA GLU A 713 -31.32 35.17 -9.25
C GLU A 713 -32.55 36.04 -9.17
N THR A 714 -33.63 35.55 -8.59
CA THR A 714 -34.61 36.38 -7.92
C THR A 714 -34.71 35.92 -6.49
N GLY A 715 -34.26 36.80 -5.60
CA GLY A 715 -34.40 36.64 -4.18
C GLY A 715 -35.86 36.67 -3.73
N ASN A 716 -36.11 35.98 -2.66
CA ASN A 716 -36.97 36.59 -1.63
C ASN A 716 -36.64 36.01 -0.26
N ALA A 717 -36.57 36.92 0.69
CA ALA A 717 -36.35 36.75 2.09
C ALA A 717 -37.61 36.15 2.78
N GLY A 718 -37.43 35.44 3.85
CA GLY A 718 -38.55 35.16 4.76
C GLY A 718 -38.29 34.11 5.82
N ALA A 719 -37.74 34.57 6.95
CA ALA A 719 -38.12 34.30 8.33
C ALA A 719 -38.22 32.85 8.88
N VAL A 720 -37.29 32.56 9.78
CA VAL A 720 -37.46 32.17 11.20
C VAL A 720 -38.54 31.13 11.54
N SER A 721 -38.11 30.00 12.08
CA SER A 721 -38.49 29.56 13.44
C SER A 721 -37.68 28.34 13.91
N GLU A 722 -37.08 28.53 15.08
CA GLU A 722 -36.66 27.51 16.02
C GLU A 722 -37.83 26.54 16.37
N VAL A 723 -37.53 25.26 16.52
CA VAL A 723 -38.06 24.48 17.64
C VAL A 723 -37.04 23.40 18.01
N GLN A 724 -36.67 23.50 19.27
CA GLN A 724 -35.93 22.53 20.09
C GLN A 724 -36.77 21.26 20.42
N ASN A 725 -36.02 20.33 20.96
CA ASN A 725 -36.42 19.18 21.80
C ASN A 725 -36.65 17.89 21.00
N GLY A 726 -36.12 16.76 21.43
CA GLY A 726 -35.57 16.31 22.71
C GLY A 726 -35.62 14.79 22.77
N VAL A 727 -34.51 14.24 23.21
CA VAL A 727 -34.36 13.22 24.24
C VAL A 727 -34.98 11.80 24.09
N ARG A 728 -34.06 10.86 24.26
CA ARG A 728 -34.07 9.52 24.93
C ARG A 728 -34.34 8.26 24.09
N SER A 729 -33.31 7.49 24.05
CA SER A 729 -33.03 6.17 24.68
C SER A 729 -33.99 5.01 24.33
N ASN A 730 -33.42 4.03 23.67
CA ASN A 730 -33.14 2.72 24.28
C ASN A 730 -31.99 2.05 23.55
#